data_0999aad54c4efbec46f848a102dad355
#
_entry.id   0999aad54c4efbec46f848a102dad355
#
_cell.length_a   1.000
_cell.length_b   1.000
_cell.length_c   1.000
_cell.angle_alpha   90.00
_cell.angle_beta   90.00
_cell.angle_gamma   90.00
#
_symmetry.space_group_name_H-M   'P 1'
#
loop_
_entity.id
_entity.type
_entity.pdbx_description
1 polymer ?
#
loop_
_entity_poly.entity_id
_entity_poly.type
_entity_poly.pdbx_seq_one_letter_code
_entity_poly.pdbx_strand_id
1 'polypeptide(L)'
;MSQHWKLETDEAGIAWLCIDKADADANVLSSDVIQELNEHLESLGKNPPTGLVLNSGKERSFIMGADINEFKDFSSPEEVAKMCHLAQQVFLKIRALPCPSVAAVNGVCLGGGLEISMMFDYRIGPPGDSKIFGLPEVKLGLHPGFGGTVRAVQICGVRAGMQLMLTGNPVNSRKALKIGLIDRIAGEDDWRDVATSLIATRPPVQKAPLVDRIMGIGLLRPIVRNMLIKQVSGKARKDHYPSPYAMIDLWAAHGASSKTGYLAEAESFGRVACTDTSRNLIRVFFLQSKLKKQGNKTDVELKHIHVVGAGVMGGDIAAWCALRGHTVTLQDREQKYIDPALERAQKLFGKRVRDEKKRAETAARLKADVSGDGAAEADLIIEAIFENLEAKQDLYKALQAKMKPGALLATNTSSIRLEELRTVLDEPKRFIGLHFFNPVAMLPLVEVIRCEDTDQAAMDIGFAFTKGIGKFPLECMSAPGFVVNRVLAPYMGEAMALAKEGVPLEEIDKAAVNFGMPMGPIELVDSVGLDIAQHVAGILTSGTDREMPDTDIAGLVKKGHLGRKTGQGYYLWIDGKAVKPAADGVPVPDDIEDRLLLPMVNEAVACLSEGVVADSDLLDAGVIFGTGFAPFRGGPVNYARERGVDSVVAALKGLAERHGERFAPHSGWSGL
;
A
#
# COMPACT_ATOMS: atom_id res chain seq x y z
N MET A 1 10.06 30.55 -23.77
CA MET A 1 11.23 29.66 -23.65
C MET A 1 10.70 28.34 -23.13
N SER A 2 11.16 27.23 -23.72
CA SER A 2 10.80 25.88 -23.26
C SER A 2 11.29 25.71 -21.82
N GLN A 3 10.40 25.27 -20.92
CA GLN A 3 10.68 25.16 -19.50
C GLN A 3 10.87 23.71 -19.06
N HIS A 4 10.12 22.78 -19.67
CA HIS A 4 10.04 21.37 -19.27
C HIS A 4 10.61 20.41 -20.30
N TRP A 5 10.74 20.87 -21.55
CA TRP A 5 11.23 20.08 -22.67
C TRP A 5 12.43 20.74 -23.33
N LYS A 6 13.39 19.92 -23.75
CA LYS A 6 14.52 20.34 -24.57
C LYS A 6 14.45 19.58 -25.89
N LEU A 7 14.48 20.30 -27.01
CA LEU A 7 14.46 19.71 -28.36
C LEU A 7 15.77 20.09 -29.07
N GLU A 8 16.52 19.09 -29.45
CA GLU A 8 17.77 19.23 -30.21
C GLU A 8 17.70 18.34 -31.44
N THR A 9 18.30 18.78 -32.54
CA THR A 9 18.41 17.97 -33.76
C THR A 9 19.89 17.75 -34.05
N ASP A 10 20.29 16.49 -34.23
CA ASP A 10 21.68 16.14 -34.51
C ASP A 10 22.02 16.27 -36.02
N GLU A 11 23.29 16.02 -36.37
CA GLU A 11 23.77 16.09 -37.75
C GLU A 11 23.09 15.07 -38.70
N ALA A 12 22.57 13.97 -38.16
CA ALA A 12 21.80 12.97 -38.92
C ALA A 12 20.33 13.36 -39.11
N GLY A 13 19.91 14.51 -38.55
CA GLY A 13 18.55 15.01 -38.62
C GLY A 13 17.59 14.30 -37.63
N ILE A 14 18.09 13.58 -36.66
CA ILE A 14 17.28 12.96 -35.58
C ILE A 14 16.95 14.01 -34.55
N ALA A 15 15.67 14.18 -34.24
CA ALA A 15 15.18 15.04 -33.19
C ALA A 15 15.22 14.31 -31.83
N TRP A 16 15.96 14.88 -30.87
CA TRP A 16 16.09 14.39 -29.49
C TRP A 16 15.22 15.26 -28.58
N LEU A 17 14.09 14.73 -28.16
CA LEU A 17 13.13 15.41 -27.29
C LEU A 17 13.33 14.90 -25.85
N CYS A 18 13.89 15.75 -25.00
CA CYS A 18 14.22 15.42 -23.62
C CYS A 18 13.21 16.07 -22.66
N ILE A 19 12.53 15.27 -21.84
CA ILE A 19 11.72 15.77 -20.74
C ILE A 19 12.60 15.97 -19.50
N ASP A 20 12.54 17.19 -18.93
CA ASP A 20 13.24 17.55 -17.68
C ASP A 20 12.40 18.58 -16.93
N LYS A 21 11.32 18.13 -16.28
CA LYS A 21 10.38 19.04 -15.59
C LYS A 21 11.11 19.93 -14.61
N ALA A 22 10.98 21.25 -14.80
CA ALA A 22 11.60 22.24 -13.93
C ALA A 22 11.07 22.13 -12.49
N ASP A 23 11.92 22.41 -11.53
CA ASP A 23 11.62 22.45 -10.09
C ASP A 23 10.97 21.16 -9.54
N ALA A 24 11.28 19.99 -10.14
CA ALA A 24 10.76 18.71 -9.74
C ALA A 24 11.84 17.62 -9.72
N ASP A 25 11.79 16.74 -8.72
CA ASP A 25 12.69 15.58 -8.62
C ASP A 25 12.36 14.48 -9.64
N ALA A 26 11.13 14.47 -10.16
CA ALA A 26 10.64 13.50 -11.10
C ALA A 26 9.77 14.15 -12.19
N ASN A 27 9.77 13.57 -13.40
CA ASN A 27 8.89 14.01 -14.46
C ASN A 27 7.47 13.49 -14.24
N VAL A 28 6.49 14.40 -14.28
CA VAL A 28 5.06 14.11 -14.32
C VAL A 28 4.41 14.90 -15.45
N LEU A 29 3.34 14.39 -16.02
CA LEU A 29 2.58 15.01 -17.09
C LEU A 29 1.48 15.89 -16.47
N SER A 30 1.79 17.15 -16.21
CA SER A 30 0.84 18.21 -15.89
C SER A 30 0.35 18.90 -17.17
N SER A 31 -0.69 19.70 -17.06
CA SER A 31 -1.32 20.38 -18.18
C SER A 31 -0.34 21.28 -18.94
N ASP A 32 0.55 22.00 -18.25
CA ASP A 32 1.61 22.81 -18.82
C ASP A 32 2.67 21.99 -19.57
N VAL A 33 3.09 20.85 -19.00
CA VAL A 33 4.02 19.90 -19.65
C VAL A 33 3.43 19.33 -20.95
N ILE A 34 2.12 18.99 -20.95
CA ILE A 34 1.43 18.48 -22.16
C ILE A 34 1.26 19.58 -23.20
N GLN A 35 0.97 20.82 -22.78
CA GLN A 35 0.84 21.96 -23.69
C GLN A 35 2.18 22.26 -24.38
N GLU A 36 3.29 22.32 -23.63
CA GLU A 36 4.61 22.56 -24.20
C GLU A 36 5.03 21.41 -25.17
N LEU A 37 4.72 20.15 -24.80
CA LEU A 37 4.89 19.02 -25.71
C LEU A 37 4.13 19.22 -27.03
N ASN A 38 2.89 19.72 -26.95
CA ASN A 38 2.07 19.98 -28.12
C ASN A 38 2.73 20.97 -29.08
N GLU A 39 3.33 22.05 -28.57
CA GLU A 39 4.03 23.06 -29.36
C GLU A 39 5.24 22.46 -30.10
N HIS A 40 6.05 21.63 -29.41
CA HIS A 40 7.15 20.91 -30.03
C HIS A 40 6.69 19.97 -31.13
N LEU A 41 5.63 19.18 -30.90
CA LEU A 41 5.09 18.25 -31.90
C LEU A 41 4.50 18.98 -33.10
N GLU A 42 3.88 20.15 -32.93
CA GLU A 42 3.41 20.98 -34.07
C GLU A 42 4.57 21.52 -34.90
N SER A 43 5.67 21.92 -34.24
CA SER A 43 6.89 22.33 -34.95
C SER A 43 7.51 21.19 -35.77
N LEU A 44 7.64 20.01 -35.15
CA LEU A 44 8.13 18.78 -35.79
C LEU A 44 7.22 18.30 -36.93
N GLY A 45 5.91 18.51 -36.81
CA GLY A 45 4.95 18.20 -37.87
C GLY A 45 5.12 19.08 -39.12
N LYS A 46 5.53 20.35 -38.95
CA LYS A 46 5.81 21.27 -40.04
C LYS A 46 7.15 20.98 -40.73
N ASN A 47 8.16 20.58 -39.96
CA ASN A 47 9.50 20.23 -40.43
C ASN A 47 9.88 18.85 -39.86
N PRO A 48 9.43 17.77 -40.50
CA PRO A 48 9.65 16.42 -40.00
C PRO A 48 11.13 16.04 -39.96
N PRO A 49 11.64 15.52 -38.81
CA PRO A 49 13.00 15.02 -38.70
C PRO A 49 13.16 13.66 -39.38
N THR A 50 14.39 13.17 -39.49
CA THR A 50 14.66 11.79 -39.99
C THR A 50 14.22 10.72 -38.98
N GLY A 51 14.12 11.08 -37.71
CA GLY A 51 13.63 10.25 -36.60
C GLY A 51 13.35 11.08 -35.37
N LEU A 52 12.52 10.59 -34.46
CA LEU A 52 12.22 11.21 -33.19
C LEU A 52 12.63 10.29 -32.05
N VAL A 53 13.39 10.80 -31.07
CA VAL A 53 13.74 10.08 -29.84
C VAL A 53 13.24 10.85 -28.63
N LEU A 54 12.43 10.21 -27.78
CA LEU A 54 12.06 10.74 -26.46
C LEU A 54 12.96 10.13 -25.38
N ASN A 55 13.57 10.99 -24.57
CA ASN A 55 14.37 10.60 -23.40
C ASN A 55 14.08 11.49 -22.19
N SER A 56 14.64 11.17 -21.03
CA SER A 56 14.49 11.94 -19.80
C SER A 56 15.82 12.50 -19.31
N GLY A 57 15.82 13.73 -18.82
CA GLY A 57 16.94 14.37 -18.12
C GLY A 57 17.09 13.95 -16.66
N LYS A 58 16.13 13.20 -16.09
CA LYS A 58 16.21 12.68 -14.70
C LYS A 58 16.86 11.30 -14.69
N GLU A 59 17.83 11.05 -13.82
CA GLU A 59 18.62 9.81 -13.79
C GLU A 59 17.78 8.54 -13.55
N ARG A 60 16.79 8.59 -12.65
CA ARG A 60 16.03 7.40 -12.18
C ARG A 60 14.57 7.44 -12.53
N SER A 61 14.13 8.46 -13.22
CA SER A 61 12.72 8.67 -13.58
C SER A 61 12.60 9.00 -15.04
N PHE A 62 11.85 8.17 -15.78
CA PHE A 62 11.45 8.56 -17.12
C PHE A 62 10.26 9.52 -17.03
N ILE A 63 9.06 9.01 -16.77
CA ILE A 63 7.85 9.79 -16.48
C ILE A 63 6.98 8.97 -15.52
N MET A 64 6.63 9.56 -14.38
CA MET A 64 5.92 8.85 -13.30
C MET A 64 4.39 8.84 -13.44
N GLY A 65 3.86 9.36 -14.53
CA GLY A 65 2.42 9.43 -14.80
C GLY A 65 1.91 10.85 -14.94
N ALA A 66 0.59 11.01 -14.93
CA ALA A 66 -0.07 12.30 -14.86
C ALA A 66 0.13 12.94 -13.48
N ASP A 67 0.02 14.26 -13.39
CA ASP A 67 0.04 14.96 -12.10
C ASP A 67 -1.28 14.72 -11.37
N ILE A 68 -1.23 13.87 -10.33
CA ILE A 68 -2.41 13.48 -9.56
C ILE A 68 -3.03 14.68 -8.81
N ASN A 69 -2.26 15.77 -8.58
CA ASN A 69 -2.81 16.96 -7.94
C ASN A 69 -3.88 17.63 -8.78
N GLU A 70 -3.76 17.56 -10.11
CA GLU A 70 -4.76 18.12 -11.02
C GLU A 70 -6.10 17.35 -11.01
N PHE A 71 -6.15 16.14 -10.43
CA PHE A 71 -7.38 15.35 -10.32
C PHE A 71 -8.22 15.67 -9.08
N LYS A 72 -7.76 16.56 -8.19
CA LYS A 72 -8.49 16.93 -6.96
C LYS A 72 -9.66 17.87 -7.21
N ASP A 73 -9.58 18.68 -8.24
CA ASP A 73 -10.44 19.85 -8.43
C ASP A 73 -11.50 19.67 -9.54
N PHE A 74 -11.58 18.46 -10.13
CA PHE A 74 -12.55 18.21 -11.19
C PHE A 74 -13.98 18.12 -10.66
N SER A 75 -14.88 18.86 -11.30
CA SER A 75 -16.29 18.99 -10.90
C SER A 75 -17.23 18.07 -11.70
N SER A 76 -16.85 17.66 -12.93
CA SER A 76 -17.73 16.85 -13.77
C SER A 76 -16.98 15.78 -14.58
N PRO A 77 -17.65 14.65 -14.90
CA PRO A 77 -17.11 13.63 -15.80
C PRO A 77 -16.73 14.14 -17.18
N GLU A 78 -17.49 15.11 -17.70
CA GLU A 78 -17.30 15.71 -19.02
C GLU A 78 -16.02 16.54 -19.08
N GLU A 79 -15.72 17.28 -18.02
CA GLU A 79 -14.51 18.10 -17.88
C GLU A 79 -13.26 17.20 -17.87
N VAL A 80 -13.29 16.14 -17.08
CA VAL A 80 -12.20 15.14 -17.00
C VAL A 80 -12.03 14.44 -18.35
N ALA A 81 -13.13 14.02 -19.00
CA ALA A 81 -13.09 13.38 -20.31
C ALA A 81 -12.48 14.30 -21.37
N LYS A 82 -12.82 15.59 -21.35
CA LYS A 82 -12.25 16.60 -22.26
C LYS A 82 -10.74 16.73 -22.06
N MET A 83 -10.27 16.80 -20.82
CA MET A 83 -8.84 16.86 -20.50
C MET A 83 -8.11 15.61 -21.01
N CYS A 84 -8.62 14.41 -20.74
CA CYS A 84 -8.04 13.17 -21.24
C CYS A 84 -8.00 13.15 -22.78
N HIS A 85 -9.08 13.58 -23.43
CA HIS A 85 -9.14 13.62 -24.89
C HIS A 85 -8.13 14.59 -25.49
N LEU A 86 -7.92 15.77 -24.89
CA LEU A 86 -6.87 16.71 -25.32
C LEU A 86 -5.47 16.09 -25.20
N ALA A 87 -5.15 15.45 -24.09
CA ALA A 87 -3.88 14.73 -23.93
C ALA A 87 -3.71 13.62 -24.97
N GLN A 88 -4.76 12.83 -25.23
CA GLN A 88 -4.76 11.81 -26.29
C GLN A 88 -4.48 12.42 -27.68
N GLN A 89 -5.08 13.57 -28.00
CA GLN A 89 -4.84 14.25 -29.27
C GLN A 89 -3.38 14.69 -29.41
N VAL A 90 -2.76 15.21 -28.35
CA VAL A 90 -1.34 15.57 -28.35
C VAL A 90 -0.48 14.32 -28.57
N PHE A 91 -0.73 13.24 -27.84
CA PHE A 91 0.05 12.01 -27.97
C PHE A 91 -0.11 11.35 -29.36
N LEU A 92 -1.29 11.44 -29.97
CA LEU A 92 -1.53 10.92 -31.31
C LEU A 92 -0.74 11.69 -32.38
N LYS A 93 -0.31 12.95 -32.14
CA LYS A 93 0.59 13.67 -33.03
C LYS A 93 1.93 12.95 -33.20
N ILE A 94 2.44 12.29 -32.13
CA ILE A 94 3.67 11.47 -32.20
C ILE A 94 3.52 10.37 -33.26
N ARG A 95 2.39 9.69 -33.27
CA ARG A 95 2.10 8.63 -34.23
C ARG A 95 1.84 9.14 -35.65
N ALA A 96 1.45 10.40 -35.77
CA ALA A 96 1.16 11.02 -37.06
C ALA A 96 2.42 11.56 -37.77
N LEU A 97 3.56 11.67 -37.05
CA LEU A 97 4.82 12.10 -37.66
C LEU A 97 5.27 11.08 -38.73
N PRO A 98 5.73 11.55 -39.89
CA PRO A 98 6.13 10.68 -41.00
C PRO A 98 7.56 10.11 -40.83
N CYS A 99 8.06 10.02 -39.62
CA CYS A 99 9.38 9.49 -39.29
C CYS A 99 9.30 8.39 -38.22
N PRO A 100 10.27 7.45 -38.16
CA PRO A 100 10.35 6.47 -37.10
C PRO A 100 10.60 7.14 -35.75
N SER A 101 10.03 6.54 -34.68
CA SER A 101 10.07 7.12 -33.36
C SER A 101 10.46 6.11 -32.28
N VAL A 102 11.26 6.53 -31.31
CA VAL A 102 11.80 5.70 -30.22
C VAL A 102 11.58 6.37 -28.87
N ALA A 103 11.01 5.66 -27.90
CA ALA A 103 11.02 6.07 -26.51
C ALA A 103 12.16 5.35 -25.76
N ALA A 104 13.16 6.10 -25.32
CA ALA A 104 14.33 5.60 -24.59
C ALA A 104 14.09 5.78 -23.08
N VAL A 105 13.56 4.74 -22.45
CA VAL A 105 13.20 4.74 -21.02
C VAL A 105 14.42 4.42 -20.18
N ASN A 106 14.84 5.37 -19.33
CA ASN A 106 16.02 5.23 -18.44
C ASN A 106 15.66 4.93 -16.97
N GLY A 107 14.39 5.00 -16.58
CA GLY A 107 13.96 4.84 -15.19
C GLY A 107 12.47 4.52 -15.07
N VAL A 108 11.86 4.94 -13.97
CA VAL A 108 10.45 4.69 -13.67
C VAL A 108 9.53 5.28 -14.76
N CYS A 109 8.70 4.42 -15.36
CA CYS A 109 7.79 4.71 -16.47
C CYS A 109 6.40 4.16 -16.12
N LEU A 110 5.55 5.00 -15.54
CA LEU A 110 4.25 4.59 -15.00
C LEU A 110 3.12 5.44 -15.59
N GLY A 111 1.91 4.85 -15.64
CA GLY A 111 0.69 5.55 -16.02
C GLY A 111 0.84 6.30 -17.32
N GLY A 112 0.50 7.58 -17.35
CA GLY A 112 0.65 8.45 -18.51
C GLY A 112 2.05 8.43 -19.16
N GLY A 113 3.11 8.18 -18.36
CA GLY A 113 4.47 8.01 -18.89
C GLY A 113 4.64 6.74 -19.72
N LEU A 114 3.99 5.65 -19.34
CA LEU A 114 3.94 4.45 -20.17
C LEU A 114 2.98 4.66 -21.37
N GLU A 115 1.89 5.38 -21.17
CA GLU A 115 0.93 5.68 -22.24
C GLU A 115 1.57 6.48 -23.37
N ILE A 116 2.31 7.56 -23.06
CA ILE A 116 3.04 8.32 -24.08
C ILE A 116 4.13 7.46 -24.74
N SER A 117 4.87 6.65 -23.99
CA SER A 117 5.91 5.78 -24.57
C SER A 117 5.33 4.75 -25.56
N MET A 118 4.12 4.27 -25.31
CA MET A 118 3.40 3.37 -26.22
C MET A 118 2.93 4.03 -27.53
N MET A 119 2.99 5.36 -27.65
CA MET A 119 2.70 6.07 -28.91
C MET A 119 3.89 6.03 -29.87
N PHE A 120 5.09 5.77 -29.38
CA PHE A 120 6.28 5.60 -30.22
C PHE A 120 6.29 4.25 -30.93
N ASP A 121 7.00 4.14 -32.03
CA ASP A 121 7.13 2.88 -32.79
C ASP A 121 7.92 1.86 -31.99
N TYR A 122 9.03 2.29 -31.38
CA TYR A 122 9.92 1.43 -30.60
C TYR A 122 10.10 1.96 -29.18
N ARG A 123 10.43 1.06 -28.25
CA ARG A 123 10.70 1.36 -26.83
C ARG A 123 11.95 0.63 -26.38
N ILE A 124 12.87 1.35 -25.75
CA ILE A 124 14.09 0.82 -25.14
C ILE A 124 13.90 0.90 -23.63
N GLY A 125 14.29 -0.16 -22.90
CA GLY A 125 14.32 -0.16 -21.44
C GLY A 125 15.73 -0.41 -20.90
N PRO A 126 16.04 0.07 -19.66
CA PRO A 126 17.33 -0.16 -19.04
C PRO A 126 17.50 -1.62 -18.59
N PRO A 127 18.74 -2.13 -18.43
CA PRO A 127 18.98 -3.42 -17.81
C PRO A 127 18.62 -3.41 -16.31
N GLY A 128 18.40 -4.58 -15.74
CA GLY A 128 18.17 -4.75 -14.30
C GLY A 128 16.84 -5.42 -13.95
N ASP A 129 16.65 -5.62 -12.65
CA ASP A 129 15.48 -6.32 -12.09
C ASP A 129 14.42 -5.38 -11.53
N SER A 130 14.67 -4.07 -11.52
CA SER A 130 13.73 -3.06 -11.05
C SER A 130 12.44 -3.07 -11.87
N LYS A 131 11.30 -3.03 -11.20
CA LYS A 131 9.99 -3.00 -11.82
C LYS A 131 9.61 -1.55 -12.11
N ILE A 132 9.80 -1.12 -13.33
CA ILE A 132 9.68 0.28 -13.73
C ILE A 132 8.58 0.56 -14.75
N PHE A 133 8.04 -0.44 -15.44
CA PHE A 133 6.99 -0.28 -16.44
C PHE A 133 5.64 -0.70 -15.88
N GLY A 134 4.64 0.18 -15.81
CA GLY A 134 3.32 -0.19 -15.27
C GLY A 134 2.22 0.81 -15.55
N LEU A 135 0.98 0.34 -15.44
CA LEU A 135 -0.25 1.14 -15.50
C LEU A 135 -0.98 0.99 -14.15
N PRO A 136 -0.59 1.78 -13.12
CA PRO A 136 -1.06 1.60 -11.74
C PRO A 136 -2.39 2.30 -11.43
N GLU A 137 -3.06 2.90 -12.40
CA GLU A 137 -4.26 3.73 -12.25
C GLU A 137 -5.38 3.02 -11.50
N VAL A 138 -5.50 1.71 -11.64
CA VAL A 138 -6.50 0.89 -10.94
C VAL A 138 -6.37 0.98 -9.41
N LYS A 139 -5.17 1.25 -8.89
CA LYS A 139 -4.92 1.45 -7.46
C LYS A 139 -5.46 2.78 -6.93
N LEU A 140 -5.77 3.69 -7.84
CA LEU A 140 -6.41 4.99 -7.58
C LEU A 140 -7.91 4.99 -7.93
N GLY A 141 -8.50 3.81 -8.20
CA GLY A 141 -9.88 3.71 -8.66
C GLY A 141 -10.09 4.20 -10.10
N LEU A 142 -9.00 4.39 -10.84
CA LEU A 142 -8.97 4.87 -12.22
C LEU A 142 -8.61 3.73 -13.19
N HIS A 143 -8.62 4.02 -14.47
CA HIS A 143 -7.95 3.23 -15.50
C HIS A 143 -7.09 4.16 -16.38
N PRO A 144 -6.21 3.66 -17.26
CA PRO A 144 -5.49 4.52 -18.19
C PRO A 144 -6.43 5.43 -18.98
N GLY A 145 -6.06 6.71 -19.15
CA GLY A 145 -6.91 7.73 -19.77
C GLY A 145 -6.27 8.43 -20.96
N PHE A 146 -4.97 8.23 -21.21
CA PHE A 146 -4.23 8.89 -22.27
C PHE A 146 -3.93 7.95 -23.47
N GLY A 147 -4.75 6.90 -23.64
CA GLY A 147 -4.66 5.92 -24.73
C GLY A 147 -4.18 4.55 -24.29
N GLY A 148 -3.92 4.34 -23.01
CA GLY A 148 -3.32 3.11 -22.49
C GLY A 148 -4.20 1.88 -22.65
N THR A 149 -5.51 1.98 -22.51
CA THR A 149 -6.42 0.83 -22.67
C THR A 149 -6.44 0.31 -24.11
N VAL A 150 -6.22 1.17 -25.08
CA VAL A 150 -6.10 0.82 -26.49
C VAL A 150 -4.70 0.29 -26.80
N ARG A 151 -3.65 1.07 -26.44
CA ARG A 151 -2.27 0.78 -26.84
C ARG A 151 -1.67 -0.45 -26.18
N ALA A 152 -1.94 -0.66 -24.88
CA ALA A 152 -1.43 -1.84 -24.19
C ALA A 152 -1.96 -3.15 -24.83
N VAL A 153 -3.22 -3.16 -25.25
CA VAL A 153 -3.80 -4.32 -25.94
C VAL A 153 -3.28 -4.46 -27.37
N GLN A 154 -3.07 -3.36 -28.09
CA GLN A 154 -2.49 -3.40 -29.45
C GLN A 154 -1.08 -3.97 -29.47
N ILE A 155 -0.27 -3.63 -28.47
CA ILE A 155 1.15 -3.99 -28.37
C ILE A 155 1.33 -5.35 -27.71
N CYS A 156 0.78 -5.53 -26.50
CA CYS A 156 1.02 -6.71 -25.66
C CYS A 156 -0.04 -7.81 -25.82
N GLY A 157 -1.17 -7.50 -26.45
CA GLY A 157 -2.34 -8.38 -26.51
C GLY A 157 -3.24 -8.27 -25.27
N VAL A 158 -4.45 -8.85 -25.36
CA VAL A 158 -5.47 -8.72 -24.33
C VAL A 158 -5.04 -9.31 -22.99
N ARG A 159 -4.38 -10.47 -22.99
CA ARG A 159 -3.96 -11.15 -21.74
C ARG A 159 -2.91 -10.32 -20.98
N ALA A 160 -1.83 -9.92 -21.63
CA ALA A 160 -0.75 -9.17 -20.97
C ALA A 160 -1.15 -7.70 -20.71
N GLY A 161 -1.84 -7.04 -21.66
CA GLY A 161 -2.34 -5.68 -21.49
C GLY A 161 -3.33 -5.57 -20.34
N MET A 162 -4.36 -6.46 -20.31
CA MET A 162 -5.30 -6.49 -19.19
C MET A 162 -4.63 -6.84 -17.87
N GLN A 163 -3.66 -7.75 -17.85
CA GLN A 163 -2.93 -8.05 -16.63
C GLN A 163 -2.18 -6.83 -16.08
N LEU A 164 -1.52 -6.04 -16.94
CA LEU A 164 -0.84 -4.81 -16.52
C LEU A 164 -1.83 -3.81 -15.90
N MET A 165 -2.95 -3.57 -16.58
CA MET A 165 -3.93 -2.57 -16.19
C MET A 165 -4.77 -3.01 -14.98
N LEU A 166 -5.29 -4.25 -14.96
CA LEU A 166 -6.15 -4.76 -13.89
C LEU A 166 -5.41 -5.00 -12.57
N THR A 167 -4.10 -5.26 -12.60
CA THR A 167 -3.31 -5.44 -11.38
C THR A 167 -2.62 -4.16 -10.93
N GLY A 168 -2.35 -3.24 -11.86
CA GLY A 168 -1.54 -2.05 -11.60
C GLY A 168 -0.12 -2.35 -11.11
N ASN A 169 0.38 -3.59 -11.32
CA ASN A 169 1.69 -4.00 -10.86
C ASN A 169 2.74 -3.78 -11.95
N PRO A 170 3.77 -2.98 -11.69
CA PRO A 170 4.82 -2.76 -12.66
C PRO A 170 5.66 -4.01 -12.90
N VAL A 171 6.26 -4.08 -14.09
CA VAL A 171 7.15 -5.17 -14.54
C VAL A 171 8.55 -4.63 -14.79
N ASN A 172 9.56 -5.52 -14.73
CA ASN A 172 10.93 -5.18 -15.12
C ASN A 172 11.15 -5.29 -16.64
N SER A 173 12.29 -4.80 -17.11
CA SER A 173 12.63 -4.77 -18.54
C SER A 173 12.59 -6.16 -19.21
N ARG A 174 13.07 -7.22 -18.53
CA ARG A 174 13.01 -8.59 -19.09
C ARG A 174 11.57 -9.06 -19.30
N LYS A 175 10.68 -8.77 -18.35
CA LYS A 175 9.27 -9.13 -18.49
C LYS A 175 8.58 -8.24 -19.53
N ALA A 176 8.91 -6.94 -19.58
CA ALA A 176 8.41 -6.00 -20.58
C ALA A 176 8.79 -6.43 -22.00
N LEU A 177 10.04 -6.84 -22.22
CA LEU A 177 10.51 -7.40 -23.50
C LEU A 177 9.74 -8.69 -23.86
N LYS A 178 9.58 -9.59 -22.90
CA LYS A 178 8.87 -10.88 -23.12
C LYS A 178 7.42 -10.70 -23.54
N ILE A 179 6.73 -9.67 -23.06
CA ILE A 179 5.32 -9.39 -23.41
C ILE A 179 5.19 -8.43 -24.60
N GLY A 180 6.29 -8.02 -25.22
CA GLY A 180 6.31 -7.11 -26.36
C GLY A 180 6.09 -5.63 -26.01
N LEU A 181 6.12 -5.28 -24.70
CA LEU A 181 5.92 -3.89 -24.26
C LEU A 181 7.11 -3.00 -24.62
N ILE A 182 8.33 -3.55 -24.63
CA ILE A 182 9.54 -2.89 -25.13
C ILE A 182 10.20 -3.75 -26.21
N ASP A 183 11.03 -3.13 -27.05
CA ASP A 183 11.65 -3.75 -28.22
C ASP A 183 13.10 -4.15 -27.96
N ARG A 184 13.82 -3.39 -27.11
CA ARG A 184 15.24 -3.62 -26.76
C ARG A 184 15.51 -3.32 -25.29
N ILE A 185 16.57 -3.91 -24.78
CA ILE A 185 17.20 -3.56 -23.50
C ILE A 185 18.58 -3.02 -23.83
N ALA A 186 18.88 -1.78 -23.37
CA ALA A 186 20.15 -1.12 -23.56
C ALA A 186 20.61 -0.43 -22.28
N GLY A 187 21.92 -0.41 -22.04
CA GLY A 187 22.54 0.28 -20.93
C GLY A 187 22.65 1.78 -21.14
N GLU A 188 23.21 2.46 -20.15
CA GLU A 188 23.40 3.91 -20.15
C GLU A 188 24.34 4.35 -21.30
N ASP A 189 25.35 3.55 -21.61
CA ASP A 189 26.32 3.85 -22.64
C ASP A 189 25.82 3.53 -24.06
N ASP A 190 24.88 2.59 -24.23
CA ASP A 190 24.49 2.02 -25.54
C ASP A 190 23.15 2.52 -26.07
N TRP A 191 22.29 3.11 -25.23
CA TRP A 191 20.90 3.38 -25.63
C TRP A 191 20.76 4.33 -26.81
N ARG A 192 21.68 5.31 -26.95
CA ARG A 192 21.67 6.25 -28.09
C ARG A 192 21.94 5.54 -29.41
N ASP A 193 22.94 4.66 -29.42
CA ASP A 193 23.31 3.88 -30.61
C ASP A 193 22.17 2.90 -30.98
N VAL A 194 21.56 2.29 -29.97
CA VAL A 194 20.40 1.42 -30.18
C VAL A 194 19.20 2.20 -30.75
N ALA A 195 18.93 3.42 -30.24
CA ALA A 195 17.86 4.28 -30.75
C ALA A 195 18.13 4.69 -32.21
N THR A 196 19.34 5.14 -32.50
CA THR A 196 19.77 5.53 -33.87
C THR A 196 19.68 4.32 -34.83
N SER A 197 20.09 3.15 -34.41
CA SER A 197 19.98 1.90 -35.18
C SER A 197 18.53 1.54 -35.47
N LEU A 198 17.60 1.68 -34.52
CA LEU A 198 16.17 1.43 -34.72
C LEU A 198 15.57 2.40 -35.73
N ILE A 199 15.96 3.69 -35.66
CA ILE A 199 15.53 4.70 -36.65
C ILE A 199 16.03 4.37 -38.06
N ALA A 200 17.30 3.99 -38.17
CA ALA A 200 17.92 3.68 -39.46
C ALA A 200 17.38 2.38 -40.10
N THR A 201 17.25 1.31 -39.28
CA THR A 201 16.91 -0.03 -39.80
C THR A 201 15.40 -0.27 -39.91
N ARG A 202 14.58 0.49 -39.19
CA ARG A 202 13.10 0.40 -39.18
C ARG A 202 12.58 -1.04 -39.10
N PRO A 203 12.94 -1.83 -38.08
CA PRO A 203 12.45 -3.20 -37.96
C PRO A 203 10.93 -3.22 -37.80
N PRO A 204 10.26 -4.34 -38.12
CA PRO A 204 8.81 -4.45 -37.93
C PRO A 204 8.38 -4.10 -36.52
N VAL A 205 7.41 -3.18 -36.40
CA VAL A 205 6.85 -2.76 -35.08
C VAL A 205 6.14 -3.94 -34.41
N GLN A 206 6.31 -4.06 -33.10
CA GLN A 206 5.68 -5.10 -32.26
C GLN A 206 4.16 -5.08 -32.41
N LYS A 207 3.59 -6.28 -32.55
CA LYS A 207 2.13 -6.50 -32.63
C LYS A 207 1.73 -7.57 -31.63
N ALA A 208 0.52 -7.46 -31.10
CA ALA A 208 -0.06 -8.45 -30.21
C ALA A 208 0.07 -9.88 -30.77
N PRO A 209 0.35 -10.89 -29.92
CA PRO A 209 0.40 -12.28 -30.32
C PRO A 209 -0.88 -12.72 -31.06
N LEU A 210 -0.76 -13.65 -32.04
CA LEU A 210 -1.89 -14.09 -32.85
C LEU A 210 -3.09 -14.55 -32.02
N VAL A 211 -2.85 -15.32 -30.96
CA VAL A 211 -3.91 -15.79 -30.03
C VAL A 211 -4.67 -14.61 -29.41
N ASP A 212 -3.96 -13.57 -28.98
CA ASP A 212 -4.58 -12.39 -28.37
C ASP A 212 -5.36 -11.57 -29.40
N ARG A 213 -4.89 -11.54 -30.65
CA ARG A 213 -5.61 -10.90 -31.78
C ARG A 213 -6.91 -11.64 -32.07
N ILE A 214 -6.90 -12.99 -32.03
CA ILE A 214 -8.11 -13.82 -32.20
C ILE A 214 -9.07 -13.56 -31.02
N MET A 215 -8.60 -13.54 -29.78
CA MET A 215 -9.42 -13.20 -28.60
C MET A 215 -10.04 -11.80 -28.71
N GLY A 216 -9.42 -10.88 -29.40
CA GLY A 216 -9.91 -9.51 -29.67
C GLY A 216 -10.98 -9.40 -30.75
N ILE A 217 -11.30 -10.48 -31.50
CA ILE A 217 -12.37 -10.48 -32.50
C ILE A 217 -13.72 -10.22 -31.84
N GLY A 218 -14.54 -9.34 -32.42
CA GLY A 218 -15.80 -8.88 -31.83
C GLY A 218 -16.72 -9.99 -31.34
N LEU A 219 -16.79 -11.11 -32.09
CA LEU A 219 -17.61 -12.28 -31.72
C LEU A 219 -17.10 -13.00 -30.42
N LEU A 220 -15.80 -12.98 -30.15
CA LEU A 220 -15.20 -13.65 -28.98
C LEU A 220 -15.08 -12.74 -27.75
N ARG A 221 -15.13 -11.42 -27.93
CA ARG A 221 -14.97 -10.47 -26.82
C ARG A 221 -15.95 -10.67 -25.66
N PRO A 222 -17.25 -11.00 -25.86
CA PRO A 222 -18.16 -11.28 -24.73
C PRO A 222 -17.70 -12.47 -23.86
N ILE A 223 -17.15 -13.51 -24.48
CA ILE A 223 -16.65 -14.69 -23.77
C ILE A 223 -15.43 -14.31 -22.92
N VAL A 224 -14.46 -13.61 -23.54
CA VAL A 224 -13.25 -13.15 -22.84
C VAL A 224 -13.60 -12.16 -21.74
N ARG A 225 -14.54 -11.26 -21.96
CA ARG A 225 -15.09 -10.34 -20.96
C ARG A 225 -15.57 -11.10 -19.72
N ASN A 226 -16.40 -12.11 -19.89
CA ASN A 226 -16.94 -12.88 -18.77
C ASN A 226 -15.83 -13.62 -18.00
N MET A 227 -14.80 -14.12 -18.68
CA MET A 227 -13.61 -14.71 -18.03
C MET A 227 -12.84 -13.67 -17.19
N LEU A 228 -12.61 -12.47 -17.72
CA LEU A 228 -11.94 -11.38 -17.00
C LEU A 228 -12.77 -10.93 -15.79
N ILE A 229 -14.09 -10.75 -15.95
CA ILE A 229 -14.98 -10.40 -14.84
C ILE A 229 -14.93 -11.46 -13.73
N LYS A 230 -15.00 -12.76 -14.07
CA LYS A 230 -14.89 -13.84 -13.09
C LYS A 230 -13.55 -13.80 -12.35
N GLN A 231 -12.47 -13.48 -13.03
CA GLN A 231 -11.15 -13.34 -12.41
C GLN A 231 -11.06 -12.14 -11.47
N VAL A 232 -11.68 -11.02 -11.82
CA VAL A 232 -11.66 -9.78 -11.03
C VAL A 232 -12.61 -9.89 -9.83
N SER A 233 -13.82 -10.44 -10.02
CA SER A 233 -14.85 -10.52 -8.97
C SER A 233 -14.43 -11.30 -7.71
N GLY A 234 -13.49 -12.24 -7.87
CA GLY A 234 -12.89 -12.95 -6.72
C GLY A 234 -11.90 -12.11 -5.90
N LYS A 235 -11.55 -10.89 -6.35
CA LYS A 235 -10.57 -10.02 -5.68
C LYS A 235 -11.07 -8.61 -5.40
N ALA A 236 -11.95 -8.11 -6.23
CA ALA A 236 -12.48 -6.75 -6.17
C ALA A 236 -13.96 -6.77 -6.55
N ARG A 237 -14.83 -6.42 -5.62
CA ARG A 237 -16.27 -6.31 -5.86
C ARG A 237 -16.55 -5.08 -6.73
N LYS A 238 -17.54 -5.17 -7.61
CA LYS A 238 -17.88 -4.09 -8.55
C LYS A 238 -18.39 -2.83 -7.85
N ASP A 239 -19.16 -3.00 -6.79
CA ASP A 239 -19.72 -1.92 -5.97
C ASP A 239 -18.64 -1.17 -5.18
N HIS A 240 -17.53 -1.84 -4.81
CA HIS A 240 -16.40 -1.22 -4.13
C HIS A 240 -15.36 -0.66 -5.09
N TYR A 241 -15.11 -1.35 -6.21
CA TYR A 241 -14.06 -1.01 -7.18
C TYR A 241 -14.61 -1.04 -8.61
N PRO A 242 -15.30 0.01 -9.08
CA PRO A 242 -15.94 0.02 -10.39
C PRO A 242 -14.95 0.05 -11.56
N SER A 243 -13.75 0.64 -11.38
CA SER A 243 -12.79 0.89 -12.46
C SER A 243 -12.31 -0.36 -13.20
N PRO A 244 -11.94 -1.49 -12.57
CA PRO A 244 -11.58 -2.72 -13.29
C PRO A 244 -12.68 -3.20 -14.24
N TYR A 245 -13.94 -3.07 -13.82
CA TYR A 245 -15.09 -3.49 -14.60
C TYR A 245 -15.36 -2.55 -15.76
N ALA A 246 -15.25 -1.22 -15.53
CA ALA A 246 -15.36 -0.22 -16.58
C ALA A 246 -14.33 -0.46 -17.70
N MET A 247 -13.08 -0.77 -17.33
CA MET A 247 -11.98 -1.08 -18.24
C MET A 247 -12.25 -2.35 -19.07
N ILE A 248 -12.77 -3.42 -18.44
CA ILE A 248 -13.14 -4.66 -19.14
C ILE A 248 -14.30 -4.41 -20.10
N ASP A 249 -15.31 -3.66 -19.68
CA ASP A 249 -16.49 -3.31 -20.49
C ASP A 249 -16.10 -2.43 -21.68
N LEU A 250 -15.22 -1.43 -21.46
CA LEU A 250 -14.67 -0.59 -22.52
C LEU A 250 -13.96 -1.43 -23.59
N TRP A 251 -13.08 -2.33 -23.19
CA TRP A 251 -12.42 -3.24 -24.14
C TRP A 251 -13.40 -4.16 -24.85
N ALA A 252 -14.39 -4.70 -24.16
CA ALA A 252 -15.37 -5.59 -24.75
C ALA A 252 -16.22 -4.89 -25.82
N ALA A 253 -16.55 -3.63 -25.60
CA ALA A 253 -17.31 -2.82 -26.57
C ALA A 253 -16.47 -2.39 -27.78
N HIS A 254 -15.29 -1.84 -27.54
CA HIS A 254 -14.49 -1.18 -28.58
C HIS A 254 -13.29 -2.01 -29.08
N GLY A 255 -12.88 -3.07 -28.34
CA GLY A 255 -11.64 -3.79 -28.60
C GLY A 255 -10.43 -2.85 -28.44
N ALA A 256 -9.42 -3.05 -29.29
CA ALA A 256 -8.28 -2.14 -29.39
C ALA A 256 -8.41 -1.21 -30.62
N SER A 257 -9.62 -0.72 -30.88
CA SER A 257 -9.91 0.13 -32.06
C SER A 257 -9.39 1.55 -31.84
N SER A 258 -8.51 2.02 -32.71
CA SER A 258 -8.05 3.41 -32.71
C SER A 258 -9.13 4.42 -33.11
N LYS A 259 -10.20 3.97 -33.79
CA LYS A 259 -11.27 4.86 -34.26
C LYS A 259 -12.25 5.26 -33.15
N THR A 260 -12.58 4.31 -32.27
CA THR A 260 -13.63 4.52 -31.25
C THR A 260 -13.11 4.37 -29.82
N GLY A 261 -11.95 3.74 -29.65
CA GLY A 261 -11.43 3.39 -28.32
C GLY A 261 -10.94 4.60 -27.52
N TYR A 262 -10.26 5.54 -28.14
CA TYR A 262 -9.69 6.69 -27.43
C TYR A 262 -10.77 7.61 -26.83
N LEU A 263 -11.78 8.00 -27.61
CA LEU A 263 -12.87 8.82 -27.11
C LEU A 263 -13.66 8.09 -26.01
N ALA A 264 -14.00 6.82 -26.24
CA ALA A 264 -14.69 5.99 -25.26
C ALA A 264 -13.86 5.78 -23.98
N GLU A 265 -12.53 5.71 -24.08
CA GLU A 265 -11.61 5.66 -22.93
C GLU A 265 -11.71 6.96 -22.13
N ALA A 266 -11.61 8.12 -22.78
CA ALA A 266 -11.70 9.42 -22.10
C ALA A 266 -13.05 9.59 -21.37
N GLU A 267 -14.16 9.25 -22.03
CA GLU A 267 -15.49 9.28 -21.40
C GLU A 267 -15.62 8.32 -20.22
N SER A 268 -15.08 7.09 -20.36
CA SER A 268 -15.08 6.10 -19.30
C SER A 268 -14.22 6.55 -18.13
N PHE A 269 -13.04 7.12 -18.41
CA PHE A 269 -12.15 7.67 -17.40
C PHE A 269 -12.84 8.79 -16.60
N GLY A 270 -13.50 9.74 -17.30
CA GLY A 270 -14.25 10.81 -16.65
C GLY A 270 -15.29 10.27 -15.66
N ARG A 271 -16.07 9.26 -16.06
CA ARG A 271 -17.05 8.64 -15.18
C ARG A 271 -16.42 7.99 -13.94
N VAL A 272 -15.33 7.23 -14.06
CA VAL A 272 -14.70 6.56 -12.91
C VAL A 272 -13.94 7.55 -12.01
N ALA A 273 -13.36 8.60 -12.57
CA ALA A 273 -12.61 9.62 -11.83
C ALA A 273 -13.51 10.41 -10.87
N CYS A 274 -14.77 10.60 -11.21
CA CYS A 274 -15.73 11.32 -10.37
C CYS A 274 -16.47 10.42 -9.36
N THR A 275 -16.08 9.15 -9.20
CA THR A 275 -16.64 8.27 -8.15
C THR A 275 -16.03 8.55 -6.79
N ASP A 276 -16.78 8.29 -5.71
CA ASP A 276 -16.28 8.36 -4.33
C ASP A 276 -15.08 7.42 -4.15
N THR A 277 -15.15 6.22 -4.73
CA THR A 277 -14.04 5.25 -4.74
C THR A 277 -12.75 5.87 -5.26
N SER A 278 -12.80 6.58 -6.39
CA SER A 278 -11.60 7.21 -6.96
C SER A 278 -11.09 8.35 -6.08
N ARG A 279 -11.99 9.25 -5.64
CA ARG A 279 -11.63 10.35 -4.73
C ARG A 279 -10.93 9.81 -3.47
N ASN A 280 -11.51 8.78 -2.86
CA ASN A 280 -10.96 8.19 -1.65
C ASN A 280 -9.65 7.45 -1.87
N LEU A 281 -9.48 6.71 -2.97
CA LEU A 281 -8.22 6.04 -3.28
C LEU A 281 -7.09 7.03 -3.63
N ILE A 282 -7.42 8.14 -4.30
CA ILE A 282 -6.49 9.27 -4.52
C ILE A 282 -6.11 9.89 -3.16
N ARG A 283 -7.09 10.12 -2.26
CA ARG A 283 -6.82 10.56 -0.89
C ARG A 283 -5.85 9.61 -0.19
N VAL A 284 -6.09 8.29 -0.24
CA VAL A 284 -5.20 7.27 0.35
C VAL A 284 -3.78 7.35 -0.20
N PHE A 285 -3.61 7.62 -1.49
CA PHE A 285 -2.29 7.86 -2.08
C PHE A 285 -1.58 9.06 -1.43
N PHE A 286 -2.29 10.17 -1.19
CA PHE A 286 -1.71 11.32 -0.48
C PHE A 286 -1.43 11.02 1.00
N LEU A 287 -2.28 10.25 1.65
CA LEU A 287 -2.05 9.77 3.02
C LEU A 287 -0.76 8.95 3.14
N GLN A 288 -0.49 8.06 2.17
CA GLN A 288 0.80 7.34 2.11
C GLN A 288 1.98 8.30 1.99
N SER A 289 1.84 9.35 1.17
CA SER A 289 2.88 10.36 0.98
C SER A 289 3.10 11.17 2.26
N LYS A 290 2.02 11.47 3.00
CA LYS A 290 2.08 12.17 4.29
C LYS A 290 2.80 11.32 5.35
N LEU A 291 2.50 10.02 5.45
CA LEU A 291 3.22 9.10 6.34
C LEU A 291 4.72 9.05 6.02
N LYS A 292 5.10 8.95 4.74
CA LYS A 292 6.51 8.92 4.31
C LYS A 292 7.26 10.21 4.59
N LYS A 293 6.57 11.35 4.68
CA LYS A 293 7.17 12.66 4.97
C LYS A 293 7.40 12.90 6.46
N GLN A 294 6.88 12.09 7.35
CA GLN A 294 7.10 12.25 8.79
C GLN A 294 8.57 12.11 9.15
N GLY A 295 8.99 12.82 10.19
CA GLY A 295 10.37 12.88 10.70
C GLY A 295 11.30 13.71 9.83
N ASN A 296 12.32 14.29 10.48
CA ASN A 296 13.37 15.04 9.83
C ASN A 296 14.40 14.10 9.19
N LYS A 297 15.26 14.66 8.32
CA LYS A 297 16.43 13.94 7.84
C LYS A 297 17.40 13.72 8.99
N THR A 298 17.98 12.54 9.08
CA THR A 298 19.04 12.21 10.03
C THR A 298 20.23 11.61 9.28
N ASP A 299 21.44 11.93 9.73
CA ASP A 299 22.68 11.37 9.18
C ASP A 299 23.07 10.06 9.90
N VAL A 300 22.23 9.58 10.85
CA VAL A 300 22.49 8.33 11.56
C VAL A 300 22.30 7.15 10.62
N GLU A 301 23.38 6.44 10.35
CA GLU A 301 23.36 5.23 9.55
C GLU A 301 23.10 4.01 10.46
N LEU A 302 21.99 3.31 10.22
CA LEU A 302 21.60 2.12 10.96
C LEU A 302 22.06 0.87 10.20
N LYS A 303 23.19 0.30 10.57
CA LYS A 303 23.77 -0.90 9.93
C LYS A 303 23.42 -2.19 10.66
N HIS A 304 23.49 -2.15 12.00
CA HIS A 304 23.30 -3.31 12.86
C HIS A 304 22.07 -3.11 13.76
N ILE A 305 21.11 -4.03 13.65
CA ILE A 305 19.90 -4.09 14.47
C ILE A 305 20.00 -5.29 15.41
N HIS A 306 19.81 -5.08 16.70
CA HIS A 306 19.73 -6.13 17.69
C HIS A 306 18.28 -6.32 18.12
N VAL A 307 17.74 -7.54 17.95
CA VAL A 307 16.36 -7.86 18.33
C VAL A 307 16.36 -8.81 19.51
N VAL A 308 15.69 -8.44 20.59
CA VAL A 308 15.61 -9.24 21.82
C VAL A 308 14.22 -9.85 21.94
N GLY A 309 14.16 -11.18 21.99
CA GLY A 309 12.94 -11.99 21.95
C GLY A 309 12.76 -12.64 20.58
N ALA A 310 12.95 -13.96 20.51
CA ALA A 310 12.84 -14.75 19.27
C ALA A 310 11.43 -15.35 19.06
N GLY A 311 10.42 -14.81 19.73
CA GLY A 311 9.02 -15.15 19.49
C GLY A 311 8.58 -14.88 18.05
N VAL A 312 7.26 -14.92 17.81
CA VAL A 312 6.72 -14.65 16.46
C VAL A 312 7.07 -13.23 16.02
N MET A 313 6.81 -12.22 16.85
CA MET A 313 7.05 -10.82 16.48
C MET A 313 8.54 -10.51 16.30
N GLY A 314 9.38 -10.78 17.32
CA GLY A 314 10.80 -10.46 17.24
C GLY A 314 11.53 -11.23 16.14
N GLY A 315 11.22 -12.52 15.96
CA GLY A 315 11.78 -13.32 14.86
C GLY A 315 11.39 -12.78 13.48
N ASP A 316 10.13 -12.36 13.30
CA ASP A 316 9.64 -11.82 12.01
C ASP A 316 10.17 -10.40 11.75
N ILE A 317 10.34 -9.56 12.80
CA ILE A 317 11.02 -8.25 12.71
C ILE A 317 12.47 -8.44 12.28
N ALA A 318 13.21 -9.35 12.95
CA ALA A 318 14.61 -9.65 12.63
C ALA A 318 14.76 -10.13 11.18
N ALA A 319 13.91 -11.07 10.74
CA ALA A 319 13.89 -11.57 9.38
C ALA A 319 13.61 -10.46 8.36
N TRP A 320 12.67 -9.56 8.67
CA TRP A 320 12.34 -8.43 7.79
C TRP A 320 13.50 -7.45 7.67
N CYS A 321 14.16 -7.08 8.78
CA CYS A 321 15.33 -6.20 8.77
C CYS A 321 16.49 -6.81 7.95
N ALA A 322 16.78 -8.11 8.10
CA ALA A 322 17.79 -8.80 7.30
C ALA A 322 17.45 -8.82 5.80
N LEU A 323 16.17 -9.00 5.45
CA LEU A 323 15.69 -8.93 4.07
C LEU A 323 15.89 -7.51 3.47
N ARG A 324 15.84 -6.48 4.30
CA ARG A 324 16.01 -5.08 3.91
C ARG A 324 17.47 -4.62 3.90
N GLY A 325 18.42 -5.48 4.26
CA GLY A 325 19.84 -5.24 4.09
C GLY A 325 20.62 -5.00 5.38
N HIS A 326 19.95 -4.91 6.53
CA HIS A 326 20.63 -4.73 7.81
C HIS A 326 21.31 -6.02 8.29
N THR A 327 22.44 -5.89 8.97
CA THR A 327 22.97 -6.95 9.82
C THR A 327 22.07 -7.06 11.06
N VAL A 328 21.70 -8.28 11.42
CA VAL A 328 20.76 -8.50 12.54
C VAL A 328 21.28 -9.58 13.46
N THR A 329 21.29 -9.28 14.76
CA THR A 329 21.48 -10.28 15.81
C THR A 329 20.16 -10.51 16.53
N LEU A 330 19.72 -11.76 16.62
CA LEU A 330 18.49 -12.18 17.27
C LEU A 330 18.81 -12.87 18.58
N GLN A 331 18.43 -12.24 19.70
CA GLN A 331 18.68 -12.74 21.05
C GLN A 331 17.45 -13.42 21.63
N ASP A 332 17.68 -14.56 22.29
CA ASP A 332 16.76 -15.14 23.28
C ASP A 332 17.58 -15.92 24.31
N ARG A 333 16.93 -16.38 25.39
CA ARG A 333 17.58 -17.04 26.54
C ARG A 333 18.31 -18.33 26.17
N GLU A 334 17.80 -19.06 25.17
CA GLU A 334 18.34 -20.34 24.70
C GLU A 334 18.17 -20.48 23.18
N GLN A 335 19.10 -21.20 22.56
CA GLN A 335 19.08 -21.45 21.10
C GLN A 335 17.76 -22.07 20.63
N LYS A 336 17.16 -22.96 21.42
CA LYS A 336 15.89 -23.63 21.07
C LYS A 336 14.71 -22.66 20.81
N TYR A 337 14.75 -21.43 21.34
CA TYR A 337 13.74 -20.38 21.07
C TYR A 337 14.07 -19.62 19.78
N ILE A 338 15.36 -19.51 19.42
CA ILE A 338 15.82 -18.82 18.22
C ILE A 338 15.61 -19.68 16.96
N ASP A 339 15.84 -20.99 17.04
CA ASP A 339 15.78 -21.89 15.88
C ASP A 339 14.48 -21.81 15.10
N PRO A 340 13.28 -21.84 15.72
CA PRO A 340 12.01 -21.70 14.99
C PRO A 340 11.87 -20.36 14.24
N ALA A 341 12.47 -19.27 14.78
CA ALA A 341 12.46 -17.96 14.13
C ALA A 341 13.36 -17.96 12.89
N LEU A 342 14.54 -18.58 12.98
CA LEU A 342 15.44 -18.75 11.84
C LEU A 342 14.81 -19.61 10.73
N GLU A 343 14.10 -20.67 11.07
CA GLU A 343 13.37 -21.47 10.09
C GLU A 343 12.27 -20.67 9.37
N ARG A 344 11.50 -19.85 10.10
CA ARG A 344 10.50 -18.95 9.50
C ARG A 344 11.17 -17.92 8.58
N ALA A 345 12.31 -17.35 8.99
CA ALA A 345 13.10 -16.43 8.20
C ALA A 345 13.56 -17.06 6.87
N GLN A 346 14.08 -18.29 6.90
CA GLN A 346 14.49 -19.02 5.69
C GLN A 346 13.31 -19.21 4.71
N LYS A 347 12.14 -19.56 5.22
CA LYS A 347 10.91 -19.68 4.40
C LYS A 347 10.51 -18.33 3.77
N LEU A 348 10.65 -17.22 4.52
CA LEU A 348 10.39 -15.87 4.02
C LEU A 348 11.38 -15.50 2.90
N PHE A 349 12.69 -15.75 3.12
CA PHE A 349 13.74 -15.44 2.16
C PHE A 349 13.57 -16.25 0.86
N GLY A 350 13.21 -17.55 0.96
CA GLY A 350 12.89 -18.39 -0.19
C GLY A 350 11.73 -17.86 -1.04
N LYS A 351 10.71 -17.29 -0.40
CA LYS A 351 9.56 -16.69 -1.09
C LYS A 351 9.87 -15.32 -1.73
N ARG A 352 10.75 -14.52 -1.13
CA ARG A 352 10.99 -13.12 -1.51
C ARG A 352 12.22 -12.94 -2.40
N VAL A 353 13.26 -13.77 -2.25
CA VAL A 353 14.54 -13.67 -2.97
C VAL A 353 14.73 -14.89 -3.87
N ARG A 354 14.54 -14.69 -5.18
CA ARG A 354 14.64 -15.78 -6.17
C ARG A 354 16.07 -16.18 -6.48
N ASP A 355 16.97 -15.20 -6.51
CA ASP A 355 18.39 -15.42 -6.74
C ASP A 355 19.02 -16.13 -5.54
N GLU A 356 19.68 -17.25 -5.77
CA GLU A 356 20.20 -18.12 -4.72
C GLU A 356 21.37 -17.48 -3.97
N LYS A 357 22.26 -16.77 -4.67
CA LYS A 357 23.38 -16.06 -4.07
C LYS A 357 22.89 -14.93 -3.17
N LYS A 358 21.99 -14.08 -3.67
CA LYS A 358 21.39 -13.00 -2.89
C LYS A 358 20.58 -13.53 -1.69
N ARG A 359 19.95 -14.69 -1.83
CA ARG A 359 19.23 -15.33 -0.73
C ARG A 359 20.20 -15.82 0.37
N ALA A 360 21.33 -16.43 -0.02
CA ALA A 360 22.36 -16.83 0.93
C ALA A 360 22.97 -15.62 1.66
N GLU A 361 23.26 -14.53 0.92
CA GLU A 361 23.72 -13.27 1.50
C GLU A 361 22.71 -12.68 2.48
N THR A 362 21.40 -12.74 2.16
CA THR A 362 20.33 -12.28 3.04
C THR A 362 20.27 -13.12 4.32
N ALA A 363 20.36 -14.43 4.19
CA ALA A 363 20.38 -15.35 5.34
C ALA A 363 21.58 -15.12 6.25
N ALA A 364 22.75 -14.83 5.70
CA ALA A 364 23.97 -14.57 6.45
C ALA A 364 23.93 -13.28 7.28
N ARG A 365 23.02 -12.35 6.97
CA ARG A 365 22.82 -11.13 7.76
C ARG A 365 22.10 -11.37 9.08
N LEU A 366 21.32 -12.46 9.20
CA LEU A 366 20.58 -12.80 10.42
C LEU A 366 21.33 -13.85 11.23
N LYS A 367 21.78 -13.48 12.43
CA LYS A 367 22.60 -14.32 13.30
C LYS A 367 21.89 -14.57 14.63
N ALA A 368 21.96 -15.81 15.12
CA ALA A 368 21.58 -16.13 16.49
C ALA A 368 22.58 -15.52 17.48
N ASP A 369 22.08 -15.01 18.61
CA ASP A 369 22.90 -14.40 19.65
C ASP A 369 22.33 -14.72 21.04
N VAL A 370 22.69 -15.88 21.59
CA VAL A 370 22.23 -16.31 22.91
C VAL A 370 22.87 -15.49 24.03
N SER A 371 24.13 -15.04 23.84
CA SER A 371 24.88 -14.25 24.83
C SER A 371 24.43 -12.79 24.93
N GLY A 372 23.78 -12.27 23.86
CA GLY A 372 23.37 -10.86 23.77
C GLY A 372 24.53 -9.90 23.52
N ASP A 373 25.64 -10.40 22.95
CA ASP A 373 26.82 -9.58 22.66
C ASP A 373 26.57 -8.57 21.53
N GLY A 374 25.61 -8.87 20.65
CA GLY A 374 25.18 -7.98 19.58
C GLY A 374 24.65 -6.63 20.06
N ALA A 375 24.19 -6.54 21.31
CA ALA A 375 23.73 -5.27 21.89
C ALA A 375 24.85 -4.21 21.95
N ALA A 376 26.11 -4.63 22.14
CA ALA A 376 27.25 -3.73 22.20
C ALA A 376 27.65 -3.13 20.84
N GLU A 377 27.24 -3.75 19.74
CA GLU A 377 27.55 -3.32 18.38
C GLU A 377 26.36 -2.64 17.67
N ALA A 378 25.13 -2.83 18.18
CA ALA A 378 23.91 -2.40 17.55
C ALA A 378 23.75 -0.89 17.51
N ASP A 379 23.21 -0.36 16.40
CA ASP A 379 22.79 1.02 16.24
C ASP A 379 21.37 1.24 16.80
N LEU A 380 20.55 0.18 16.69
CA LEU A 380 19.19 0.13 17.18
C LEU A 380 18.91 -1.22 17.84
N ILE A 381 18.39 -1.20 19.05
CA ILE A 381 17.90 -2.38 19.76
C ILE A 381 16.38 -2.36 19.78
N ILE A 382 15.75 -3.45 19.37
CA ILE A 382 14.29 -3.62 19.39
C ILE A 382 13.95 -4.73 20.37
N GLU A 383 13.32 -4.38 21.49
CA GLU A 383 12.81 -5.34 22.45
C GLU A 383 11.43 -5.85 22.01
N ALA A 384 11.28 -7.16 21.94
CA ALA A 384 10.07 -7.88 21.57
C ALA A 384 9.84 -9.15 22.42
N ILE A 385 10.15 -9.07 23.74
CA ILE A 385 9.85 -10.15 24.68
C ILE A 385 8.35 -10.15 25.04
N PHE A 386 7.92 -11.10 25.91
CA PHE A 386 6.54 -11.16 26.37
C PHE A 386 6.13 -9.91 27.15
N GLU A 387 4.83 -9.62 27.12
CA GLU A 387 4.24 -8.37 27.62
C GLU A 387 4.11 -8.39 29.15
N ASN A 388 5.21 -8.04 29.83
CA ASN A 388 5.28 -7.92 31.28
C ASN A 388 6.22 -6.77 31.67
N LEU A 389 5.73 -5.83 32.48
CA LEU A 389 6.43 -4.61 32.85
C LEU A 389 7.77 -4.89 33.51
N GLU A 390 7.78 -5.71 34.57
CA GLU A 390 8.99 -6.00 35.35
C GLU A 390 10.06 -6.69 34.51
N ALA A 391 9.66 -7.70 33.73
CA ALA A 391 10.59 -8.41 32.85
C ALA A 391 11.25 -7.51 31.81
N LYS A 392 10.47 -6.56 31.22
CA LYS A 392 10.99 -5.58 30.27
C LYS A 392 11.93 -4.59 30.97
N GLN A 393 11.58 -4.08 32.14
CA GLN A 393 12.43 -3.17 32.91
C GLN A 393 13.75 -3.81 33.33
N ASP A 394 13.76 -5.08 33.77
CA ASP A 394 14.99 -5.79 34.11
C ASP A 394 15.87 -6.03 32.88
N LEU A 395 15.26 -6.35 31.75
CA LEU A 395 15.98 -6.42 30.49
C LEU A 395 16.61 -5.06 30.10
N TYR A 396 15.89 -3.94 30.26
CA TYR A 396 16.41 -2.62 29.90
C TYR A 396 17.61 -2.22 30.77
N LYS A 397 17.60 -2.51 32.09
CA LYS A 397 18.75 -2.32 32.98
C LYS A 397 19.96 -3.10 32.49
N ALA A 398 19.77 -4.35 32.03
CA ALA A 398 20.84 -5.17 31.50
C ALA A 398 21.35 -4.69 30.12
N LEU A 399 20.45 -4.23 29.24
CA LEU A 399 20.80 -3.75 27.91
C LEU A 399 21.57 -2.41 27.98
N GLN A 400 21.12 -1.44 28.77
CA GLN A 400 21.78 -0.13 28.84
C GLN A 400 23.23 -0.23 29.30
N ALA A 401 23.56 -1.23 30.14
CA ALA A 401 24.93 -1.50 30.59
C ALA A 401 25.83 -2.04 29.47
N LYS A 402 25.27 -2.60 28.39
CA LYS A 402 26.00 -3.20 27.25
C LYS A 402 25.96 -2.34 25.98
N MET A 403 24.93 -1.50 25.81
CA MET A 403 24.72 -0.71 24.61
C MET A 403 25.89 0.23 24.35
N LYS A 404 26.24 0.39 23.06
CA LYS A 404 27.21 1.43 22.70
C LYS A 404 26.61 2.83 22.83
N PRO A 405 27.44 3.85 23.11
CA PRO A 405 26.98 5.24 23.17
C PRO A 405 26.26 5.65 21.88
N GLY A 406 25.12 6.30 22.03
CA GLY A 406 24.31 6.77 20.91
C GLY A 406 23.38 5.73 20.28
N ALA A 407 23.45 4.43 20.65
CA ALA A 407 22.46 3.46 20.23
C ALA A 407 21.05 3.82 20.70
N LEU A 408 20.04 3.50 19.90
CA LEU A 408 18.65 3.73 20.22
C LEU A 408 18.02 2.45 20.81
N LEU A 409 17.34 2.56 21.94
CA LEU A 409 16.51 1.49 22.49
C LEU A 409 15.05 1.72 22.14
N ALA A 410 14.41 0.73 21.54
CA ALA A 410 13.00 0.74 21.20
C ALA A 410 12.29 -0.51 21.71
N THR A 411 11.02 -0.38 22.05
CA THR A 411 10.15 -1.51 22.45
C THR A 411 9.07 -1.78 21.41
N ASN A 412 8.76 -3.07 21.20
CA ASN A 412 7.61 -3.48 20.39
C ASN A 412 6.39 -3.81 21.28
N THR A 413 6.28 -3.20 22.45
CA THR A 413 5.08 -3.36 23.31
C THR A 413 3.81 -3.02 22.53
N SER A 414 2.73 -3.72 22.79
CA SER A 414 1.43 -3.47 22.16
C SER A 414 0.47 -2.69 23.05
N SER A 415 0.80 -2.52 24.34
CA SER A 415 -0.19 -2.06 25.32
C SER A 415 0.40 -1.35 26.54
N ILE A 416 1.63 -1.65 26.96
CA ILE A 416 2.25 -1.02 28.14
C ILE A 416 2.71 0.39 27.77
N ARG A 417 2.34 1.37 28.61
CA ARG A 417 2.74 2.77 28.41
C ARG A 417 4.26 2.93 28.51
N LEU A 418 4.81 3.72 27.59
CA LEU A 418 6.25 3.97 27.56
C LEU A 418 6.73 4.67 28.84
N GLU A 419 5.89 5.51 29.45
CA GLU A 419 6.17 6.20 30.70
C GLU A 419 6.51 5.23 31.83
N GLU A 420 5.84 4.07 31.88
CA GLU A 420 6.08 3.03 32.89
C GLU A 420 7.36 2.25 32.57
N LEU A 421 7.55 1.90 31.30
CA LEU A 421 8.70 1.11 30.84
C LEU A 421 10.04 1.83 31.04
N ARG A 422 10.11 3.12 30.72
CA ARG A 422 11.34 3.90 30.70
C ARG A 422 11.86 4.39 32.05
N THR A 423 11.11 4.15 33.16
CA THR A 423 11.47 4.62 34.51
C THR A 423 12.81 4.10 35.02
N VAL A 424 13.32 3.04 34.42
CA VAL A 424 14.58 2.38 34.81
C VAL A 424 15.76 2.74 33.90
N LEU A 425 15.55 3.59 32.91
CA LEU A 425 16.56 3.99 31.93
C LEU A 425 17.31 5.25 32.37
N ASP A 426 18.61 5.31 32.08
CA ASP A 426 19.45 6.47 32.34
C ASP A 426 19.12 7.65 31.40
N GLU A 427 18.76 7.35 30.13
CA GLU A 427 18.35 8.32 29.11
C GLU A 427 16.88 8.09 28.66
N PRO A 428 15.88 8.30 29.56
CA PRO A 428 14.48 7.95 29.27
C PRO A 428 13.87 8.74 28.10
N LYS A 429 14.42 9.92 27.76
CA LYS A 429 13.95 10.73 26.64
C LYS A 429 14.35 10.17 25.27
N ARG A 430 15.33 9.28 25.22
CA ARG A 430 15.76 8.61 24.00
C ARG A 430 15.04 7.29 23.72
N PHE A 431 14.15 6.87 24.64
CA PHE A 431 13.38 5.64 24.48
C PHE A 431 12.11 5.87 23.67
N ILE A 432 11.87 5.02 22.65
CA ILE A 432 10.70 5.08 21.78
C ILE A 432 10.00 3.73 21.67
N GLY A 433 8.77 3.73 21.18
CA GLY A 433 8.09 2.51 20.73
C GLY A 433 8.21 2.33 19.21
N LEU A 434 8.40 1.10 18.79
CA LEU A 434 8.31 0.67 17.38
C LEU A 434 7.34 -0.51 17.31
N HIS A 435 6.05 -0.19 17.23
CA HIS A 435 5.01 -1.22 17.28
C HIS A 435 4.70 -1.74 15.87
N PHE A 436 5.11 -2.98 15.64
CA PHE A 436 4.87 -3.72 14.40
C PHE A 436 3.60 -4.56 14.48
N PHE A 437 3.03 -4.87 13.33
CA PHE A 437 1.81 -5.69 13.21
C PHE A 437 2.10 -7.03 12.56
N ASN A 438 1.41 -8.07 13.04
CA ASN A 438 1.51 -9.43 12.50
C ASN A 438 0.52 -9.63 11.32
N PRO A 439 0.96 -10.15 10.16
CA PRO A 439 2.32 -10.59 9.80
C PRO A 439 3.23 -9.42 9.38
N VAL A 440 4.42 -9.32 9.99
CA VAL A 440 5.38 -8.22 9.73
C VAL A 440 5.68 -8.04 8.25
N ALA A 441 5.81 -9.12 7.48
CA ALA A 441 6.11 -9.07 6.05
C ALA A 441 4.96 -8.56 5.17
N MET A 442 3.74 -8.44 5.70
CA MET A 442 2.53 -8.05 4.95
C MET A 442 2.01 -6.68 5.34
N LEU A 443 1.95 -6.37 6.63
CA LEU A 443 1.40 -5.11 7.11
C LEU A 443 2.41 -3.97 6.92
N PRO A 444 2.02 -2.88 6.26
CA PRO A 444 2.95 -1.83 5.86
C PRO A 444 3.21 -0.81 6.97
N LEU A 445 2.38 -0.74 8.01
CA LEU A 445 2.45 0.26 9.06
C LEU A 445 3.41 -0.15 10.18
N VAL A 446 4.06 0.84 10.80
CA VAL A 446 4.70 0.77 12.13
C VAL A 446 4.30 2.02 12.89
N GLU A 447 3.72 1.87 14.06
CA GLU A 447 3.51 2.99 14.98
C GLU A 447 4.85 3.35 15.64
N VAL A 448 5.25 4.60 15.50
CA VAL A 448 6.45 5.17 16.14
C VAL A 448 5.98 6.00 17.33
N ILE A 449 6.17 5.45 18.52
CA ILE A 449 5.48 5.93 19.72
C ILE A 449 6.44 6.77 20.56
N ARG A 450 5.94 7.90 21.04
CA ARG A 450 6.66 8.83 21.91
C ARG A 450 5.90 9.15 23.20
N CYS A 451 6.65 9.56 24.22
CA CYS A 451 6.12 10.33 25.35
C CYS A 451 6.20 11.83 25.01
N GLU A 452 5.58 12.66 25.85
CA GLU A 452 5.56 14.12 25.67
C GLU A 452 6.98 14.73 25.59
N ASP A 453 7.90 14.23 26.42
CA ASP A 453 9.27 14.72 26.53
C ASP A 453 10.32 13.88 25.78
N THR A 454 9.89 13.00 24.85
CA THR A 454 10.81 12.22 24.01
C THR A 454 11.59 13.13 23.06
N ASP A 455 12.91 12.93 22.99
CA ASP A 455 13.81 13.69 22.11
C ASP A 455 13.44 13.51 20.64
N GLN A 456 13.33 14.63 19.91
CA GLN A 456 13.00 14.60 18.48
C GLN A 456 14.05 13.83 17.66
N ALA A 457 15.34 13.88 18.05
CA ALA A 457 16.39 13.11 17.39
C ALA A 457 16.17 11.59 17.48
N ALA A 458 15.65 11.08 18.61
CA ALA A 458 15.30 9.67 18.75
C ALA A 458 14.12 9.29 17.85
N MET A 459 13.12 10.16 17.76
CA MET A 459 11.98 9.98 16.86
C MET A 459 12.44 9.98 15.38
N ASP A 460 13.32 10.91 14.99
CA ASP A 460 13.83 11.00 13.63
C ASP A 460 14.60 9.72 13.20
N ILE A 461 15.33 9.11 14.13
CA ILE A 461 15.98 7.80 13.92
C ILE A 461 14.90 6.70 13.73
N GLY A 462 13.86 6.67 14.56
CA GLY A 462 12.74 5.73 14.45
C GLY A 462 12.00 5.87 13.11
N PHE A 463 11.75 7.09 12.65
CA PHE A 463 11.15 7.36 11.34
C PHE A 463 12.08 6.94 10.19
N ALA A 464 13.36 7.26 10.27
CA ALA A 464 14.35 6.87 9.25
C ALA A 464 14.46 5.35 9.13
N PHE A 465 14.55 4.65 10.28
CA PHE A 465 14.54 3.19 10.34
C PHE A 465 13.29 2.61 9.67
N THR A 466 12.11 3.06 10.08
CA THR A 466 10.83 2.54 9.58
C THR A 466 10.72 2.71 8.05
N LYS A 467 11.09 3.89 7.54
CA LYS A 467 11.14 4.15 6.09
C LYS A 467 12.21 3.31 5.39
N GLY A 468 13.38 3.14 5.99
CA GLY A 468 14.50 2.34 5.47
C GLY A 468 14.14 0.87 5.27
N ILE A 469 13.37 0.29 6.17
CA ILE A 469 12.83 -1.08 6.01
C ILE A 469 11.59 -1.15 5.11
N GLY A 470 11.19 -0.04 4.48
CA GLY A 470 10.09 0.06 3.51
C GLY A 470 8.71 -0.05 4.13
N LYS A 471 8.54 0.48 5.33
CA LYS A 471 7.26 0.59 6.03
C LYS A 471 6.84 2.06 6.18
N PHE A 472 5.57 2.27 6.51
CA PHE A 472 5.00 3.58 6.77
C PHE A 472 5.08 3.86 8.27
N PRO A 473 5.79 4.91 8.71
CA PRO A 473 5.75 5.32 10.10
C PRO A 473 4.45 6.09 10.39
N LEU A 474 3.87 5.85 11.57
CA LEU A 474 2.80 6.67 12.14
C LEU A 474 3.26 7.16 13.50
N GLU A 475 3.40 8.47 13.66
CA GLU A 475 3.66 9.06 14.98
C GLU A 475 2.45 8.92 15.89
N CYS A 476 2.67 8.36 17.07
CA CYS A 476 1.64 8.20 18.09
C CYS A 476 2.17 8.66 19.46
N MET A 477 1.31 9.29 20.26
CA MET A 477 1.56 9.46 21.69
C MET A 477 1.40 8.14 22.42
N SER A 478 2.17 7.98 23.50
CA SER A 478 2.04 6.82 24.37
C SER A 478 0.65 6.81 25.04
N ALA A 479 -0.17 5.85 24.62
CA ALA A 479 -1.53 5.62 25.13
C ALA A 479 -1.81 4.12 25.13
N PRO A 480 -2.67 3.59 26.00
CA PRO A 480 -3.01 2.16 25.99
C PRO A 480 -3.52 1.71 24.62
N GLY A 481 -2.86 0.71 24.00
CA GLY A 481 -3.23 0.17 22.69
C GLY A 481 -2.92 1.08 21.48
N PHE A 482 -2.32 2.24 21.73
CA PHE A 482 -1.95 3.27 20.74
C PHE A 482 -3.14 3.64 19.81
N VAL A 483 -3.03 3.50 18.50
CA VAL A 483 -4.12 3.78 17.55
C VAL A 483 -4.78 2.49 17.09
N VAL A 484 -3.99 1.58 16.50
CA VAL A 484 -4.53 0.44 15.76
C VAL A 484 -5.27 -0.53 16.67
N ASN A 485 -4.65 -0.95 17.79
CA ASN A 485 -5.30 -1.87 18.72
C ASN A 485 -6.48 -1.22 19.42
N ARG A 486 -6.36 0.06 19.74
CA ARG A 486 -7.41 0.83 20.38
C ARG A 486 -8.66 0.93 19.50
N VAL A 487 -8.47 1.24 18.23
CA VAL A 487 -9.56 1.37 17.25
C VAL A 487 -10.19 0.01 16.89
N LEU A 488 -9.39 -1.08 16.86
CA LEU A 488 -9.90 -2.43 16.57
C LEU A 488 -10.65 -3.08 17.73
N ALA A 489 -10.33 -2.72 18.96
CA ALA A 489 -10.90 -3.40 20.15
C ALA A 489 -12.43 -3.33 20.21
N PRO A 490 -13.10 -2.15 20.06
CA PRO A 490 -14.55 -2.09 20.09
C PRO A 490 -15.20 -2.82 18.91
N TYR A 491 -14.57 -2.85 17.72
CA TYR A 491 -15.03 -3.59 16.56
C TYR A 491 -15.04 -5.11 16.81
N MET A 492 -13.94 -5.65 17.35
CA MET A 492 -13.85 -7.06 17.70
C MET A 492 -14.75 -7.41 18.89
N GLY A 493 -14.82 -6.52 19.88
CA GLY A 493 -15.67 -6.69 21.06
C GLY A 493 -17.15 -6.81 20.69
N GLU A 494 -17.65 -5.93 19.84
CA GLU A 494 -19.05 -5.96 19.40
C GLU A 494 -19.37 -7.18 18.54
N ALA A 495 -18.43 -7.63 17.71
CA ALA A 495 -18.58 -8.87 16.96
C ALA A 495 -18.74 -10.10 17.89
N MET A 496 -17.96 -10.16 18.97
CA MET A 496 -18.07 -11.23 19.98
C MET A 496 -19.37 -11.12 20.77
N ALA A 497 -19.86 -9.93 21.06
CA ALA A 497 -21.17 -9.72 21.69
C ALA A 497 -22.32 -10.21 20.80
N LEU A 498 -22.31 -9.84 19.52
CA LEU A 498 -23.28 -10.34 18.53
C LEU A 498 -23.26 -11.88 18.44
N ALA A 499 -22.09 -12.49 18.48
CA ALA A 499 -21.95 -13.96 18.52
C ALA A 499 -22.58 -14.55 19.80
N LYS A 500 -22.39 -13.92 20.95
CA LYS A 500 -23.01 -14.34 22.22
C LYS A 500 -24.52 -14.14 22.20
N GLU A 501 -25.04 -13.11 21.55
CA GLU A 501 -26.47 -12.87 21.33
C GLU A 501 -27.11 -13.91 20.37
N GLY A 502 -26.30 -14.77 19.74
CA GLY A 502 -26.78 -15.85 18.86
C GLY A 502 -26.85 -15.46 17.38
N VAL A 503 -26.29 -14.30 16.99
CA VAL A 503 -26.15 -13.94 15.57
C VAL A 503 -25.14 -14.89 14.92
N PRO A 504 -25.45 -15.50 13.75
CA PRO A 504 -24.54 -16.42 13.09
C PRO A 504 -23.19 -15.78 12.76
N LEU A 505 -22.10 -16.47 13.11
CA LEU A 505 -20.72 -15.97 12.94
C LEU A 505 -20.42 -15.55 11.50
N GLU A 506 -20.95 -16.32 10.51
CA GLU A 506 -20.76 -16.01 9.10
C GLU A 506 -21.44 -14.70 8.69
N GLU A 507 -22.63 -14.38 9.22
CA GLU A 507 -23.34 -13.14 8.92
C GLU A 507 -22.66 -11.92 9.57
N ILE A 508 -22.10 -12.08 10.77
CA ILE A 508 -21.28 -11.05 11.40
C ILE A 508 -20.07 -10.74 10.51
N ASP A 509 -19.34 -11.76 10.10
CA ASP A 509 -18.17 -11.59 9.22
C ASP A 509 -18.55 -10.99 7.87
N LYS A 510 -19.67 -11.44 7.29
CA LYS A 510 -20.16 -10.98 6.00
C LYS A 510 -20.60 -9.51 6.02
N ALA A 511 -21.21 -9.02 7.10
CA ALA A 511 -21.57 -7.63 7.26
C ALA A 511 -20.31 -6.72 7.14
N ALA A 512 -19.25 -7.06 7.85
CA ALA A 512 -17.99 -6.32 7.79
C ALA A 512 -17.30 -6.42 6.41
N VAL A 513 -17.29 -7.59 5.78
CA VAL A 513 -16.73 -7.77 4.43
C VAL A 513 -17.57 -7.02 3.39
N ASN A 514 -18.87 -6.94 3.56
CA ASN A 514 -19.77 -6.14 2.71
C ASN A 514 -19.50 -4.64 2.83
N PHE A 515 -19.18 -4.16 4.03
CA PHE A 515 -18.70 -2.79 4.24
C PHE A 515 -17.38 -2.51 3.51
N GLY A 516 -16.50 -3.54 3.37
CA GLY A 516 -15.21 -3.45 2.69
C GLY A 516 -14.01 -3.84 3.54
N MET A 517 -14.23 -4.38 4.75
CA MET A 517 -13.13 -4.92 5.57
C MET A 517 -12.50 -6.14 4.87
N PRO A 518 -11.17 -6.36 5.00
CA PRO A 518 -10.46 -7.43 4.29
C PRO A 518 -10.82 -8.82 4.77
N MET A 519 -11.30 -8.94 6.01
CA MET A 519 -11.83 -10.16 6.62
C MET A 519 -12.86 -9.81 7.68
N GLY A 520 -13.67 -10.78 8.06
CA GLY A 520 -14.64 -10.59 9.12
C GLY A 520 -13.99 -10.48 10.51
N PRO A 521 -14.67 -9.83 11.47
CA PRO A 521 -14.12 -9.60 12.81
C PRO A 521 -13.97 -10.87 13.65
N ILE A 522 -14.83 -11.87 13.46
CA ILE A 522 -14.74 -13.17 14.15
C ILE A 522 -13.54 -13.97 13.62
N GLU A 523 -13.34 -14.00 12.30
CA GLU A 523 -12.16 -14.60 11.70
C GLU A 523 -10.87 -13.86 12.11
N LEU A 524 -10.94 -12.54 12.29
CA LEU A 524 -9.83 -11.71 12.74
C LEU A 524 -9.43 -12.03 14.18
N VAL A 525 -10.38 -12.07 15.12
CA VAL A 525 -10.09 -12.34 16.53
C VAL A 525 -9.52 -13.74 16.73
N ASP A 526 -10.02 -14.74 15.99
CA ASP A 526 -9.47 -16.10 15.98
C ASP A 526 -8.04 -16.14 15.40
N SER A 527 -7.75 -15.30 14.41
CA SER A 527 -6.41 -15.21 13.80
C SER A 527 -5.40 -14.52 14.72
N VAL A 528 -5.81 -13.49 15.45
CA VAL A 528 -5.02 -12.81 16.48
C VAL A 528 -4.76 -13.74 17.67
N GLY A 529 -5.77 -14.47 18.08
CA GLY A 529 -5.80 -15.36 19.24
C GLY A 529 -6.63 -14.78 20.38
N LEU A 530 -7.56 -15.58 20.88
CA LEU A 530 -8.53 -15.16 21.89
C LEU A 530 -7.87 -14.75 23.23
N ASP A 531 -6.78 -15.40 23.61
CA ASP A 531 -5.98 -15.04 24.79
C ASP A 531 -5.34 -13.64 24.63
N ILE A 532 -4.82 -13.32 23.44
CA ILE A 532 -4.25 -12.01 23.13
C ILE A 532 -5.36 -10.96 23.13
N ALA A 533 -6.48 -11.23 22.48
CA ALA A 533 -7.62 -10.32 22.42
C ALA A 533 -8.17 -10.01 23.83
N GLN A 534 -8.29 -11.04 24.70
CA GLN A 534 -8.71 -10.88 26.09
C GLN A 534 -7.72 -10.03 26.91
N HIS A 535 -6.42 -10.27 26.72
CA HIS A 535 -5.38 -9.51 27.42
C HIS A 535 -5.41 -8.02 27.02
N VAL A 536 -5.45 -7.73 25.73
CA VAL A 536 -5.53 -6.35 25.20
C VAL A 536 -6.81 -5.65 25.68
N ALA A 537 -7.95 -6.33 25.66
CA ALA A 537 -9.21 -5.78 26.18
C ALA A 537 -9.08 -5.41 27.66
N GLY A 538 -8.44 -6.25 28.49
CA GLY A 538 -8.20 -5.98 29.90
C GLY A 538 -7.35 -4.72 30.13
N ILE A 539 -6.33 -4.49 29.30
CA ILE A 539 -5.47 -3.30 29.40
C ILE A 539 -6.23 -2.04 28.97
N LEU A 540 -6.97 -2.10 27.86
CA LEU A 540 -7.73 -0.97 27.34
C LEU A 540 -8.84 -0.49 28.29
N THR A 541 -9.33 -1.39 29.15
CA THR A 541 -10.35 -1.09 30.16
C THR A 541 -9.78 -0.70 31.51
N SER A 542 -8.53 -1.07 31.81
CA SER A 542 -7.89 -0.71 33.06
C SER A 542 -7.71 0.82 33.13
N GLY A 543 -8.43 1.46 34.07
CA GLY A 543 -8.39 2.91 34.28
C GLY A 543 -9.31 3.74 33.36
N THR A 544 -10.28 3.11 32.69
CA THR A 544 -11.35 3.80 31.96
C THR A 544 -12.73 3.37 32.48
N ASP A 545 -13.68 4.31 32.53
CA ASP A 545 -15.10 4.01 32.85
C ASP A 545 -15.89 3.47 31.64
N ARG A 546 -15.19 3.00 30.60
CA ARG A 546 -15.85 2.51 29.38
C ARG A 546 -16.50 1.15 29.61
N GLU A 547 -17.78 1.08 29.31
CA GLU A 547 -18.52 -0.17 29.31
C GLU A 547 -17.98 -1.08 28.19
N MET A 548 -17.63 -2.32 28.55
CA MET A 548 -17.21 -3.33 27.59
C MET A 548 -18.40 -4.20 27.17
N PRO A 549 -18.43 -4.67 25.92
CA PRO A 549 -19.45 -5.60 25.49
C PRO A 549 -19.34 -6.92 26.26
N ASP A 550 -20.48 -7.50 26.61
CA ASP A 550 -20.56 -8.79 27.28
C ASP A 550 -20.26 -9.92 26.28
N THR A 551 -19.16 -10.64 26.49
CA THR A 551 -18.67 -11.69 25.59
C THR A 551 -18.41 -12.99 26.32
N ASP A 552 -18.25 -14.09 25.58
CA ASP A 552 -17.90 -15.40 26.14
C ASP A 552 -16.41 -15.76 25.99
N ILE A 553 -15.57 -14.77 25.63
CA ILE A 553 -14.14 -14.98 25.33
C ILE A 553 -13.40 -15.68 26.47
N ALA A 554 -13.67 -15.30 27.74
CA ALA A 554 -13.05 -15.91 28.91
C ALA A 554 -13.37 -17.41 29.03
N GLY A 555 -14.60 -17.80 28.70
CA GLY A 555 -15.03 -19.21 28.67
C GLY A 555 -14.31 -20.02 27.60
N LEU A 556 -14.12 -19.44 26.40
CA LEU A 556 -13.39 -20.08 25.29
C LEU A 556 -11.90 -20.23 25.63
N VAL A 557 -11.27 -19.19 26.15
CA VAL A 557 -9.85 -19.22 26.57
C VAL A 557 -9.63 -20.29 27.66
N LYS A 558 -10.52 -20.37 28.65
CA LYS A 558 -10.45 -21.40 29.70
C LYS A 558 -10.56 -22.83 29.14
N LYS A 559 -11.28 -23.03 28.05
CA LYS A 559 -11.39 -24.32 27.34
C LYS A 559 -10.17 -24.62 26.46
N GLY A 560 -9.21 -23.70 26.32
CA GLY A 560 -8.08 -23.84 25.42
C GLY A 560 -8.42 -23.56 23.94
N HIS A 561 -9.58 -23.01 23.65
CA HIS A 561 -10.01 -22.60 22.33
C HIS A 561 -9.42 -21.21 22.03
N LEU A 562 -8.18 -21.17 21.56
CA LEU A 562 -7.44 -19.92 21.39
C LEU A 562 -7.45 -19.42 19.93
N GLY A 563 -8.33 -19.96 19.10
CA GLY A 563 -8.43 -19.59 17.69
C GLY A 563 -7.57 -20.46 16.77
N ARG A 564 -7.11 -19.87 15.66
CA ARG A 564 -6.35 -20.54 14.60
C ARG A 564 -5.14 -21.32 15.10
N LYS A 565 -4.42 -20.83 16.11
CA LYS A 565 -3.21 -21.46 16.65
C LYS A 565 -3.45 -22.79 17.37
N THR A 566 -4.67 -23.01 17.88
CA THR A 566 -5.06 -24.27 18.53
C THR A 566 -6.02 -25.11 17.69
N GLY A 567 -6.38 -24.65 16.47
CA GLY A 567 -7.34 -25.32 15.60
C GLY A 567 -8.80 -25.07 15.97
N GLN A 568 -9.09 -24.37 17.06
CA GLN A 568 -10.42 -24.06 17.55
C GLN A 568 -10.45 -22.70 18.23
N GLY A 569 -11.40 -21.87 17.86
CA GLY A 569 -11.77 -20.62 18.49
C GLY A 569 -13.30 -20.49 18.42
N TYR A 570 -13.78 -19.35 17.92
CA TYR A 570 -15.16 -19.21 17.46
C TYR A 570 -15.42 -20.13 16.29
N TYR A 571 -14.48 -20.20 15.33
CA TYR A 571 -14.51 -21.18 14.23
C TYR A 571 -13.66 -22.41 14.54
N LEU A 572 -14.01 -23.52 13.88
CA LEU A 572 -13.09 -24.65 13.69
C LEU A 572 -12.12 -24.31 12.56
N TRP A 573 -10.82 -24.58 12.75
CA TRP A 573 -9.78 -24.30 11.79
C TRP A 573 -9.15 -25.58 11.25
N ILE A 574 -9.28 -25.82 9.95
CA ILE A 574 -8.70 -26.98 9.25
C ILE A 574 -7.71 -26.45 8.20
N ASP A 575 -6.47 -26.93 8.22
CA ASP A 575 -5.40 -26.49 7.32
C ASP A 575 -5.23 -24.96 7.25
N GLY A 576 -5.43 -24.30 8.41
CA GLY A 576 -5.30 -22.85 8.55
C GLY A 576 -6.43 -22.03 7.93
N LYS A 577 -7.57 -22.66 7.60
CA LYS A 577 -8.79 -22.02 7.10
C LYS A 577 -9.94 -22.21 8.08
N ALA A 578 -10.69 -21.15 8.31
CA ALA A 578 -11.91 -21.20 9.11
C ALA A 578 -13.00 -22.00 8.38
N VAL A 579 -13.62 -22.93 9.08
CA VAL A 579 -14.82 -23.64 8.60
C VAL A 579 -16.02 -22.79 8.97
N LYS A 580 -16.64 -22.17 7.97
CA LYS A 580 -17.80 -21.28 8.15
C LYS A 580 -19.08 -22.11 7.94
N PRO A 581 -19.90 -22.31 9.00
CA PRO A 581 -21.19 -23.01 8.86
C PRO A 581 -22.18 -22.12 8.11
N ALA A 582 -23.03 -22.72 7.27
CA ALA A 582 -24.10 -21.98 6.60
C ALA A 582 -25.10 -21.41 7.63
N ALA A 583 -25.49 -20.17 7.46
CA ALA A 583 -26.37 -19.43 8.36
C ALA A 583 -27.84 -19.36 7.86
N ASP A 584 -28.34 -20.41 7.23
CA ASP A 584 -29.65 -20.42 6.58
C ASP A 584 -30.80 -20.13 7.55
N GLY A 585 -31.55 -19.06 7.28
CA GLY A 585 -32.85 -18.79 7.94
C GLY A 585 -32.79 -18.17 9.34
N VAL A 586 -31.59 -17.78 9.84
CA VAL A 586 -31.48 -17.09 11.13
C VAL A 586 -31.63 -15.58 10.92
N PRO A 587 -32.49 -14.87 11.69
CA PRO A 587 -32.62 -13.42 11.58
C PRO A 587 -31.30 -12.71 11.90
N VAL A 588 -30.94 -11.73 11.07
CA VAL A 588 -29.79 -10.87 11.26
C VAL A 588 -30.30 -9.48 11.63
N PRO A 589 -29.76 -8.82 12.67
CA PRO A 589 -30.15 -7.46 13.02
C PRO A 589 -29.95 -6.47 11.86
N ASP A 590 -30.91 -5.61 11.58
CA ASP A 590 -30.83 -4.62 10.49
C ASP A 590 -29.70 -3.61 10.73
N ASP A 591 -29.31 -3.38 11.99
CA ASP A 591 -28.26 -2.44 12.40
C ASP A 591 -26.88 -3.11 12.60
N ILE A 592 -26.68 -4.35 12.16
CA ILE A 592 -25.44 -5.12 12.38
C ILE A 592 -24.20 -4.40 11.83
N GLU A 593 -24.30 -3.75 10.67
CA GLU A 593 -23.17 -3.00 10.09
C GLU A 593 -22.79 -1.81 10.99
N ASP A 594 -23.78 -1.01 11.42
CA ASP A 594 -23.55 0.13 12.31
C ASP A 594 -23.06 -0.31 13.70
N ARG A 595 -23.57 -1.40 14.24
CA ARG A 595 -23.10 -1.98 15.50
C ARG A 595 -21.61 -2.38 15.42
N LEU A 596 -21.16 -2.90 14.29
CA LEU A 596 -19.76 -3.29 14.10
C LEU A 596 -18.86 -2.08 13.86
N LEU A 597 -19.24 -1.19 12.95
CA LEU A 597 -18.33 -0.17 12.41
C LEU A 597 -18.34 1.13 13.20
N LEU A 598 -19.49 1.59 13.71
CA LEU A 598 -19.55 2.89 14.38
C LEU A 598 -18.79 2.96 15.70
N PRO A 599 -18.69 1.90 16.53
CA PRO A 599 -17.78 1.92 17.69
C PRO A 599 -16.31 2.10 17.32
N MET A 600 -15.88 1.48 16.21
CA MET A 600 -14.54 1.68 15.65
C MET A 600 -14.31 3.13 15.22
N VAL A 601 -15.27 3.73 14.54
CA VAL A 601 -15.22 5.14 14.10
C VAL A 601 -15.24 6.08 15.29
N ASN A 602 -16.07 5.80 16.29
CA ASN A 602 -16.17 6.57 17.54
C ASN A 602 -14.83 6.58 18.30
N GLU A 603 -14.17 5.43 18.39
CA GLU A 603 -12.86 5.31 19.01
C GLU A 603 -11.76 6.01 18.21
N ALA A 604 -11.84 6.01 16.89
CA ALA A 604 -10.94 6.79 16.04
C ALA A 604 -11.06 8.29 16.33
N VAL A 605 -12.30 8.80 16.51
CA VAL A 605 -12.55 10.20 16.93
C VAL A 605 -12.00 10.47 18.32
N ALA A 606 -12.13 9.51 19.25
CA ALA A 606 -11.55 9.63 20.59
C ALA A 606 -10.02 9.75 20.53
N CYS A 607 -9.33 8.89 19.77
CA CYS A 607 -7.87 8.96 19.58
C CYS A 607 -7.43 10.32 19.02
N LEU A 608 -8.19 10.90 18.11
CA LEU A 608 -7.90 12.23 17.56
C LEU A 608 -8.10 13.32 18.61
N SER A 609 -9.23 13.31 19.29
CA SER A 609 -9.59 14.31 20.30
C SER A 609 -8.64 14.30 21.52
N GLU A 610 -8.14 13.12 21.88
CA GLU A 610 -7.18 12.94 22.97
C GLU A 610 -5.73 13.21 22.56
N GLY A 611 -5.47 13.56 21.29
CA GLY A 611 -4.14 13.90 20.78
C GLY A 611 -3.20 12.70 20.65
N VAL A 612 -3.74 11.48 20.57
CA VAL A 612 -2.92 10.27 20.32
C VAL A 612 -2.25 10.34 18.95
N VAL A 613 -2.91 10.96 18.00
CA VAL A 613 -2.39 11.27 16.65
C VAL A 613 -2.65 12.74 16.35
N ALA A 614 -1.75 13.39 15.65
CA ALA A 614 -1.74 14.84 15.45
C ALA A 614 -2.93 15.38 14.63
N ASP A 615 -3.42 14.62 13.64
CA ASP A 615 -4.50 15.06 12.76
C ASP A 615 -5.29 13.89 12.16
N SER A 616 -6.46 14.22 11.59
CA SER A 616 -7.39 13.22 11.02
C SER A 616 -6.83 12.47 9.81
N ASP A 617 -5.92 13.05 9.05
CA ASP A 617 -5.30 12.37 7.91
C ASP A 617 -4.33 11.27 8.36
N LEU A 618 -3.51 11.56 9.38
CA LEU A 618 -2.60 10.58 9.98
C LEU A 618 -3.39 9.46 10.66
N LEU A 619 -4.49 9.79 11.33
CA LEU A 619 -5.39 8.81 11.92
C LEU A 619 -6.00 7.89 10.85
N ASP A 620 -6.61 8.46 9.81
CA ASP A 620 -7.19 7.69 8.70
C ASP A 620 -6.13 6.79 8.04
N ALA A 621 -4.93 7.32 7.81
CA ALA A 621 -3.79 6.56 7.29
C ALA A 621 -3.42 5.39 8.20
N GLY A 622 -3.27 5.65 9.50
CA GLY A 622 -2.95 4.64 10.52
C GLY A 622 -3.95 3.49 10.53
N VAL A 623 -5.24 3.83 10.53
CA VAL A 623 -6.32 2.84 10.56
C VAL A 623 -6.37 2.06 9.23
N ILE A 624 -6.28 2.72 8.07
CA ILE A 624 -6.26 2.02 6.77
C ILE A 624 -5.08 1.04 6.68
N PHE A 625 -3.86 1.49 6.99
CA PHE A 625 -2.65 0.68 6.79
C PHE A 625 -2.36 -0.28 7.94
N GLY A 626 -2.93 -0.05 9.12
CA GLY A 626 -2.79 -0.93 10.29
C GLY A 626 -3.87 -2.00 10.40
N THR A 627 -5.12 -1.70 10.01
CA THR A 627 -6.25 -2.62 10.15
C THR A 627 -6.76 -3.18 8.83
N GLY A 628 -6.45 -2.51 7.71
CA GLY A 628 -7.07 -2.79 6.42
C GLY A 628 -8.47 -2.20 6.27
N PHE A 629 -8.84 -1.19 7.06
CA PHE A 629 -10.09 -0.44 6.85
C PHE A 629 -10.26 -0.08 5.38
N ALA A 630 -11.47 -0.23 4.87
CA ALA A 630 -11.79 -0.11 3.45
C ALA A 630 -11.17 1.14 2.79
N PRO A 631 -10.10 1.01 1.96
CA PRO A 631 -9.40 2.18 1.42
C PRO A 631 -10.28 3.06 0.54
N PHE A 632 -11.26 2.45 -0.15
CA PHE A 632 -12.21 3.18 -1.01
C PHE A 632 -13.21 4.05 -0.21
N ARG A 633 -13.19 3.98 1.13
CA ARG A 633 -13.92 4.87 2.05
C ARG A 633 -13.04 5.97 2.64
N GLY A 634 -11.75 6.01 2.32
CA GLY A 634 -10.83 7.08 2.67
C GLY A 634 -10.39 7.16 4.14
N GLY A 635 -10.81 6.21 4.99
CA GLY A 635 -10.53 6.16 6.43
C GLY A 635 -11.77 6.41 7.30
N PRO A 636 -11.69 6.12 8.62
CA PRO A 636 -12.85 6.20 9.50
C PRO A 636 -13.39 7.63 9.69
N VAL A 637 -12.52 8.64 9.79
CA VAL A 637 -12.95 10.04 9.93
C VAL A 637 -13.51 10.56 8.61
N ASN A 638 -12.86 10.21 7.49
CA ASN A 638 -13.39 10.57 6.16
C ASN A 638 -14.75 9.91 5.91
N TYR A 639 -14.92 8.65 6.24
CA TYR A 639 -16.20 7.94 6.16
C TYR A 639 -17.29 8.63 6.97
N ALA A 640 -16.98 9.07 8.19
CA ALA A 640 -17.93 9.78 9.03
C ALA A 640 -18.36 11.13 8.42
N ARG A 641 -17.39 11.87 7.82
CA ARG A 641 -17.68 13.14 7.12
C ARG A 641 -18.55 12.92 5.88
N GLU A 642 -18.24 11.89 5.08
CA GLU A 642 -19.03 11.58 3.88
C GLU A 642 -20.45 11.10 4.21
N ARG A 643 -20.63 10.34 5.30
CA ARG A 643 -21.93 9.90 5.78
C ARG A 643 -22.72 11.06 6.44
N GLY A 644 -22.04 12.11 6.85
CA GLY A 644 -22.56 13.23 7.63
C GLY A 644 -22.36 13.02 9.13
N VAL A 645 -21.55 13.89 9.75
CA VAL A 645 -21.18 13.80 11.17
C VAL A 645 -22.42 13.69 12.07
N ASP A 646 -23.41 14.56 11.88
CA ASP A 646 -24.66 14.54 12.65
C ASP A 646 -25.43 13.21 12.49
N SER A 647 -25.43 12.63 11.28
CA SER A 647 -26.07 11.34 11.01
C SER A 647 -25.38 10.21 11.76
N VAL A 648 -24.04 10.21 11.81
CA VAL A 648 -23.26 9.21 12.56
C VAL A 648 -23.49 9.35 14.06
N VAL A 649 -23.47 10.57 14.59
CA VAL A 649 -23.76 10.85 16.01
C VAL A 649 -25.18 10.43 16.38
N ALA A 650 -26.18 10.69 15.53
CA ALA A 650 -27.55 10.23 15.76
C ALA A 650 -27.65 8.70 15.77
N ALA A 651 -26.97 8.03 14.84
CA ALA A 651 -26.92 6.57 14.79
C ALA A 651 -26.28 5.97 16.06
N LEU A 652 -25.13 6.54 16.52
CA LEU A 652 -24.48 6.14 17.76
C LEU A 652 -25.40 6.31 18.98
N LYS A 653 -26.12 7.43 19.10
CA LYS A 653 -27.10 7.64 20.18
C LYS A 653 -28.21 6.60 20.14
N GLY A 654 -28.75 6.31 18.96
CA GLY A 654 -29.76 5.27 18.81
C GLY A 654 -29.25 3.88 19.15
N LEU A 655 -27.96 3.57 18.87
CA LEU A 655 -27.32 2.34 19.31
C LEU A 655 -27.12 2.32 20.84
N ALA A 656 -26.73 3.45 21.44
CA ALA A 656 -26.56 3.56 22.90
C ALA A 656 -27.88 3.29 23.64
N GLU A 657 -28.99 3.84 23.15
CA GLU A 657 -30.33 3.58 23.72
C GLU A 657 -30.76 2.11 23.65
N ARG A 658 -30.36 1.38 22.60
CA ARG A 658 -30.77 -0.02 22.39
C ARG A 658 -29.79 -1.03 22.98
N HIS A 659 -28.49 -0.72 22.96
CA HIS A 659 -27.43 -1.69 23.19
C HIS A 659 -26.44 -1.30 24.32
N GLY A 660 -26.65 -0.14 24.98
CA GLY A 660 -25.86 0.32 26.13
C GLY A 660 -24.85 1.42 25.82
N GLU A 661 -24.33 2.02 26.90
CA GLU A 661 -23.49 3.23 26.87
C GLU A 661 -22.16 3.07 26.11
N ARG A 662 -21.73 1.86 25.83
CA ARG A 662 -20.53 1.60 25.00
C ARG A 662 -20.59 2.19 23.60
N PHE A 663 -21.82 2.54 23.14
CA PHE A 663 -22.04 3.23 21.87
C PHE A 663 -22.17 4.75 22.03
N ALA A 664 -22.11 5.29 23.24
CA ALA A 664 -22.25 6.72 23.46
C ALA A 664 -21.25 7.52 22.62
N PRO A 665 -21.69 8.54 21.88
CA PRO A 665 -20.79 9.35 21.08
C PRO A 665 -19.73 10.02 21.95
N HIS A 666 -18.46 9.92 21.59
CA HIS A 666 -17.37 10.60 22.27
C HIS A 666 -17.49 12.13 22.14
N SER A 667 -17.07 12.89 23.14
CA SER A 667 -17.12 14.36 23.12
C SER A 667 -16.36 14.99 21.95
N GLY A 668 -15.35 14.31 21.41
CA GLY A 668 -14.55 14.76 20.27
C GLY A 668 -15.32 14.97 18.96
N TRP A 669 -16.54 14.45 18.83
CA TRP A 669 -17.37 14.68 17.65
C TRP A 669 -17.71 16.16 17.41
N SER A 670 -17.72 16.98 18.46
CA SER A 670 -17.94 18.43 18.35
C SER A 670 -16.82 19.19 17.64
N GLY A 671 -15.65 18.56 17.46
CA GLY A 671 -14.48 19.13 16.78
C GLY A 671 -14.30 18.71 15.32
N LEU A 672 -15.20 17.89 14.77
CA LEU A 672 -15.13 17.38 13.41
C LEU A 672 -16.07 18.11 12.47
#